data_6d55a6756b7dd23c55f882317391799c
#
_entry.id   6d55a6756b7dd23c55f882317391799c
#
_cell.length_a   1.000
_cell.length_b   1.000
_cell.length_c   1.000
_cell.angle_alpha   90.00
_cell.angle_beta   90.00
_cell.angle_gamma   90.00
#
_symmetry.space_group_name_H-M   'P 1'
#
loop_
_entity.id
_entity.type
_entity.pdbx_description
1 polymer ?
#
loop_
_entity_poly.entity_id
_entity_poly.type
_entity_poly.pdbx_seq_one_letter_code
_entity_poly.pdbx_strand_id
1 'polypeptide(L)'
;VQDFANADLIVIEGSNMAEAHPVAFQWVIEAKKRGARVIHVDPRFTRTSANADRHIPIRTGTDIVLLGGVIRHVLENELYFSEYVRAFTNASTIISEEYADTEDLDGLFSGFDEESSTYDNSRWAYAGDPEDVARGLPERDETLQHPRTVFQILRRHYARYTPQMVQDTCGISPEDFEHLATAIAENSGRERTTVFAYALGWTQHQGGAQMIRTAGVLQLLMGNMGRPGGGIMALRGHATIQGSTDIPTLYHILPGYLPMPKVGQDDFAAFTRAIGTKEQKGFWANADVYTINLLKAWWGDNATAENDWGYHHLPKLTGAHGTYQTTMRMLEGGVDGYFLFGQNPAVGSANGRLQRKAMAKLKWMVVRDFYMIESATFWRDGPEVESGELSPEEVGTEMFFLPAANHTEKAGSFTQTQRMVQWRDQAVEPPGDARSDLEFMYELGRRIREKLQDSTDPRDRAIQELTWDYPVNEHGEPDAEAVLAEINGRHLDGERAGRPLSSFAEMRADGSTDGGCWIYAGVYADGVNQARRRPATPEQGEIAAEWGWAWPANRRVLYNRASADPEGRPWSERKKLVWWDEEAGTWTGDDVPDFPLTKRPDDPGDPERGGAAALSGTDAFIMQSDGRGWLFAPTGLVDGPLPTHYESPESTIPNPLYSQQSNPTRVTFRSEDNLSSPGASARGGEVYPYIFTTYRITEHHTAGGMSRFLPYLAELQPEMYCEVSPELAEEVGLEPYGWATIISARSAIEAKVLVTERMTPLQVGERTVHQIGLPFHWGRGSEAIVQGDGANDLIGMNLDANTQIQNSKNNSCAILPGRRPQGRARGELVEELRRRAGLAPEEHRAVDGADGAPGAGPADDSIAHEVRGPEEASAVPSGESSIKEMRNR
;
A
#
# COMPACT_ATOMS: atom_id res chain seq x y z
N VAL A 1 4.65 7.20 14.64
CA VAL A 1 5.84 6.44 15.07
C VAL A 1 6.17 6.72 16.54
N GLN A 2 6.26 7.99 16.95
CA GLN A 2 6.57 8.39 18.35
C GLN A 2 5.59 7.79 19.35
N ASP A 3 4.35 7.58 18.96
CA ASP A 3 3.29 7.03 19.81
C ASP A 3 3.53 5.56 20.25
N PHE A 4 4.48 4.86 19.65
CA PHE A 4 4.95 3.56 20.20
C PHE A 4 5.35 3.65 21.66
N ALA A 5 5.91 4.80 22.09
CA ALA A 5 6.29 5.03 23.47
C ALA A 5 5.10 4.91 24.46
N ASN A 6 3.87 5.08 23.99
CA ASN A 6 2.64 4.97 24.79
C ASN A 6 2.03 3.56 24.76
N ALA A 7 2.56 2.62 23.97
CA ALA A 7 2.05 1.26 23.89
C ALA A 7 2.40 0.42 25.13
N ASP A 8 1.55 -0.54 25.46
CA ASP A 8 1.78 -1.57 26.48
C ASP A 8 2.29 -2.87 25.85
N LEU A 9 1.85 -3.15 24.62
CA LEU A 9 2.36 -4.22 23.78
C LEU A 9 2.60 -3.70 22.36
N ILE A 10 3.72 -4.07 21.78
CA ILE A 10 4.05 -3.81 20.39
C ILE A 10 4.19 -5.17 19.69
N VAL A 11 3.33 -5.42 18.72
CA VAL A 11 3.43 -6.58 17.82
C VAL A 11 4.04 -6.09 16.52
N ILE A 12 5.24 -6.58 16.18
CA ILE A 12 5.90 -6.30 14.91
C ILE A 12 5.73 -7.55 14.03
N GLU A 13 4.98 -7.43 12.95
CA GLU A 13 4.68 -8.55 12.08
C GLU A 13 4.99 -8.20 10.62
N GLY A 14 5.72 -9.08 9.94
CA GLY A 14 6.12 -8.84 8.56
C GLY A 14 7.08 -7.64 8.37
N SER A 15 7.93 -7.36 9.37
CA SER A 15 8.89 -6.26 9.30
C SER A 15 10.13 -6.52 10.15
N ASN A 16 11.30 -6.38 9.54
CA ASN A 16 12.56 -6.28 10.29
C ASN A 16 12.83 -4.81 10.66
N MET A 17 12.02 -4.27 11.57
CA MET A 17 11.98 -2.84 11.91
C MET A 17 13.33 -2.33 12.46
N ALA A 18 14.03 -3.14 13.27
CA ALA A 18 15.32 -2.73 13.87
C ALA A 18 16.41 -2.46 12.84
N GLU A 19 16.38 -3.17 11.69
CA GLU A 19 17.33 -2.96 10.60
C GLU A 19 16.81 -2.00 9.52
N ALA A 20 15.57 -2.14 9.09
CA ALA A 20 15.02 -1.33 8.01
C ALA A 20 14.51 0.05 8.44
N HIS A 21 14.19 0.23 9.73
CA HIS A 21 13.65 1.48 10.29
C HIS A 21 14.31 1.83 11.65
N PRO A 22 15.66 1.92 11.71
CA PRO A 22 16.39 2.04 12.99
C PRO A 22 16.03 3.32 13.77
N VAL A 23 15.78 4.43 13.06
CA VAL A 23 15.37 5.70 13.70
C VAL A 23 13.97 5.58 14.34
N ALA A 24 13.06 4.83 13.72
CA ALA A 24 11.75 4.56 14.30
C ALA A 24 11.82 3.57 15.47
N PHE A 25 12.77 2.63 15.44
CA PHE A 25 12.92 1.59 16.44
C PHE A 25 13.31 2.12 17.83
N GLN A 26 13.90 3.33 17.89
CA GLN A 26 14.18 4.01 19.18
C GLN A 26 12.90 4.13 20.05
N TRP A 27 11.74 4.33 19.45
CA TRP A 27 10.47 4.45 20.17
C TRP A 27 9.98 3.12 20.71
N VAL A 28 10.31 2.01 20.04
CA VAL A 28 10.09 0.65 20.55
C VAL A 28 10.94 0.42 21.80
N ILE A 29 12.22 0.81 21.74
CA ILE A 29 13.12 0.72 22.90
C ILE A 29 12.65 1.62 24.05
N GLU A 30 12.16 2.82 23.74
CA GLU A 30 11.60 3.71 24.77
C GLU A 30 10.36 3.10 25.43
N ALA A 31 9.46 2.49 24.67
CA ALA A 31 8.31 1.74 25.21
C ALA A 31 8.78 0.60 26.14
N LYS A 32 9.79 -0.19 25.71
CA LYS A 32 10.35 -1.27 26.56
C LYS A 32 10.90 -0.75 27.87
N LYS A 33 11.60 0.39 27.89
CA LYS A 33 12.07 1.03 29.12
C LYS A 33 10.93 1.41 30.06
N ARG A 34 9.74 1.67 29.53
CA ARG A 34 8.52 1.96 30.29
C ARG A 34 7.74 0.71 30.67
N GLY A 35 8.23 -0.48 30.30
CA GLY A 35 7.64 -1.78 30.65
C GLY A 35 6.74 -2.39 29.57
N ALA A 36 6.72 -1.85 28.35
CA ALA A 36 6.02 -2.46 27.24
C ALA A 36 6.69 -3.79 26.83
N ARG A 37 5.86 -4.74 26.38
CA ARG A 37 6.31 -6.00 25.79
C ARG A 37 6.41 -5.86 24.27
N VAL A 38 7.31 -6.63 23.65
CA VAL A 38 7.49 -6.67 22.18
C VAL A 38 7.42 -8.11 21.72
N ILE A 39 6.51 -8.41 20.79
CA ILE A 39 6.44 -9.71 20.11
C ILE A 39 6.75 -9.49 18.64
N HIS A 40 7.61 -10.32 18.07
CA HIS A 40 7.98 -10.29 16.66
C HIS A 40 7.50 -11.56 15.96
N VAL A 41 6.65 -11.40 14.95
CA VAL A 41 6.14 -12.48 14.10
C VAL A 41 6.76 -12.33 12.71
N ASP A 42 7.63 -13.26 12.36
CA ASP A 42 8.37 -13.21 11.08
C ASP A 42 8.92 -14.61 10.75
N PRO A 43 8.93 -15.05 9.50
CA PRO A 43 9.50 -16.35 9.13
C PRO A 43 11.01 -16.47 9.46
N ARG A 44 11.69 -15.32 9.58
CA ARG A 44 13.13 -15.24 9.78
C ARG A 44 13.46 -14.61 11.13
N PHE A 45 14.37 -15.21 11.90
CA PHE A 45 14.94 -14.57 13.09
C PHE A 45 15.87 -13.42 12.68
N THR A 46 15.55 -12.20 13.13
CA THR A 46 16.25 -10.97 12.73
C THR A 46 16.76 -10.18 13.92
N ARG A 47 17.38 -9.02 13.68
CA ARG A 47 17.73 -8.09 14.78
C ARG A 47 16.50 -7.55 15.51
N THR A 48 15.36 -7.48 14.86
CA THR A 48 14.09 -7.19 15.54
C THR A 48 13.73 -8.31 16.51
N SER A 49 13.86 -9.57 16.08
CA SER A 49 13.63 -10.75 16.93
C SER A 49 14.55 -10.75 18.17
N ALA A 50 15.82 -10.41 17.98
CA ALA A 50 16.80 -10.34 19.06
C ALA A 50 16.50 -9.25 20.11
N ASN A 51 15.68 -8.27 19.78
CA ASN A 51 15.21 -7.21 20.68
C ASN A 51 13.77 -7.42 21.17
N ALA A 52 13.06 -8.38 20.63
CA ALA A 52 11.73 -8.76 21.07
C ALA A 52 11.79 -9.64 22.34
N ASP A 53 10.69 -9.69 23.08
CA ASP A 53 10.54 -10.58 24.24
C ASP A 53 10.15 -12.00 23.76
N ARG A 54 9.51 -12.12 22.58
CA ARG A 54 9.23 -13.40 21.93
C ARG A 54 9.36 -13.24 20.41
N HIS A 55 9.98 -14.20 19.74
CA HIS A 55 9.92 -14.39 18.29
C HIS A 55 9.03 -15.60 17.99
N ILE A 56 8.13 -15.43 17.04
CA ILE A 56 7.19 -16.46 16.58
C ILE A 56 7.44 -16.66 15.08
N PRO A 57 8.05 -17.79 14.68
CA PRO A 57 8.20 -18.11 13.27
C PRO A 57 6.85 -18.48 12.64
N ILE A 58 6.62 -18.03 11.40
CA ILE A 58 5.36 -18.24 10.69
C ILE A 58 5.61 -18.72 9.26
N ARG A 59 4.74 -19.58 8.75
CA ARG A 59 4.68 -19.87 7.32
C ARG A 59 4.17 -18.64 6.56
N THR A 60 4.93 -18.16 5.58
CA THR A 60 4.56 -16.98 4.81
C THR A 60 3.18 -17.13 4.15
N GLY A 61 2.39 -16.06 4.20
CA GLY A 61 1.06 -16.00 3.61
C GLY A 61 -0.06 -16.57 4.48
N THR A 62 0.18 -16.87 5.77
CA THR A 62 -0.83 -17.40 6.68
C THR A 62 -1.22 -16.45 7.81
N ASP A 63 -0.86 -15.21 7.69
CA ASP A 63 -1.10 -14.14 8.69
C ASP A 63 -2.59 -13.99 9.02
N ILE A 64 -3.48 -14.14 8.02
CA ILE A 64 -4.95 -14.12 8.25
C ILE A 64 -5.39 -15.27 9.17
N VAL A 65 -4.77 -16.45 9.04
CA VAL A 65 -5.10 -17.59 9.90
C VAL A 65 -4.66 -17.34 11.33
N LEU A 66 -3.44 -16.82 11.52
CA LEU A 66 -2.92 -16.46 12.83
C LEU A 66 -3.79 -15.41 13.52
N LEU A 67 -3.97 -14.26 12.86
CA LEU A 67 -4.76 -13.15 13.41
C LEU A 67 -6.25 -13.50 13.53
N GLY A 68 -6.78 -14.30 12.61
CA GLY A 68 -8.12 -14.86 12.67
C GLY A 68 -8.32 -15.76 13.90
N GLY A 69 -7.31 -16.58 14.22
CA GLY A 69 -7.28 -17.37 15.46
C GLY A 69 -7.30 -16.50 16.72
N VAL A 70 -6.55 -15.39 16.73
CA VAL A 70 -6.58 -14.43 17.84
C VAL A 70 -7.95 -13.75 17.94
N ILE A 71 -8.56 -13.33 16.82
CA ILE A 71 -9.92 -12.76 16.79
C ILE A 71 -10.93 -13.77 17.36
N ARG A 72 -10.84 -15.03 16.93
CA ARG A 72 -11.69 -16.10 17.49
C ARG A 72 -11.52 -16.22 19.01
N HIS A 73 -10.27 -16.28 19.50
CA HIS A 73 -9.97 -16.36 20.94
C HIS A 73 -10.61 -15.19 21.70
N VAL A 74 -10.50 -13.97 21.17
CA VAL A 74 -11.10 -12.75 21.75
C VAL A 74 -12.61 -12.82 21.78
N LEU A 75 -13.27 -13.26 20.70
CA LEU A 75 -14.72 -13.32 20.58
C LEU A 75 -15.35 -14.45 21.42
N GLU A 76 -14.74 -15.64 21.44
CA GLU A 76 -15.25 -16.79 22.22
C GLU A 76 -15.13 -16.58 23.74
N ASN A 77 -14.07 -15.94 24.18
CA ASN A 77 -13.82 -15.67 25.59
C ASN A 77 -14.33 -14.29 26.05
N GLU A 78 -15.07 -13.56 25.19
CA GLU A 78 -15.65 -12.23 25.47
C GLU A 78 -14.61 -11.19 25.94
N LEU A 79 -13.37 -11.26 25.40
CA LEU A 79 -12.24 -10.41 25.76
C LEU A 79 -12.20 -9.09 24.99
N TYR A 80 -13.14 -8.85 24.07
CA TYR A 80 -13.22 -7.60 23.30
C TYR A 80 -13.67 -6.43 24.18
N PHE A 81 -13.26 -5.22 23.82
CA PHE A 81 -13.64 -4.01 24.54
C PHE A 81 -15.06 -3.57 24.19
N SER A 82 -16.05 -4.16 24.84
CA SER A 82 -17.48 -4.06 24.51
C SER A 82 -18.00 -2.62 24.41
N GLU A 83 -17.63 -1.72 25.32
CA GLU A 83 -18.07 -0.31 25.31
C GLU A 83 -17.56 0.42 24.06
N TYR A 84 -16.29 0.22 23.72
CA TYR A 84 -15.69 0.78 22.50
C TYR A 84 -16.34 0.22 21.24
N VAL A 85 -16.48 -1.10 21.15
CA VAL A 85 -17.06 -1.81 19.99
C VAL A 85 -18.46 -1.30 19.68
N ARG A 86 -19.31 -1.18 20.71
CA ARG A 86 -20.69 -0.66 20.55
C ARG A 86 -20.72 0.81 20.15
N ALA A 87 -19.89 1.64 20.76
CA ALA A 87 -19.93 3.08 20.53
C ALA A 87 -19.34 3.50 19.18
N PHE A 88 -18.24 2.86 18.76
CA PHE A 88 -17.39 3.41 17.71
C PHE A 88 -17.24 2.53 16.47
N THR A 89 -17.84 1.33 16.46
CA THR A 89 -17.77 0.43 15.28
C THR A 89 -19.15 0.16 14.67
N ASN A 90 -19.16 -0.46 13.51
CA ASN A 90 -20.39 -0.91 12.86
C ASN A 90 -20.93 -2.26 13.39
N ALA A 91 -20.48 -2.69 14.58
CA ALA A 91 -20.85 -3.99 15.15
C ALA A 91 -22.37 -4.22 15.28
N SER A 92 -23.14 -3.16 15.62
CA SER A 92 -24.61 -3.22 15.76
C SER A 92 -25.39 -3.14 14.46
N THR A 93 -24.72 -2.84 13.33
CA THR A 93 -25.37 -2.69 12.03
C THR A 93 -25.84 -4.06 11.50
N ILE A 94 -27.05 -4.12 10.95
CA ILE A 94 -27.63 -5.31 10.39
C ILE A 94 -27.27 -5.39 8.89
N ILE A 95 -26.83 -6.57 8.43
CA ILE A 95 -26.45 -6.84 7.05
C ILE A 95 -27.67 -7.39 6.29
N SER A 96 -27.82 -6.97 5.04
CA SER A 96 -28.86 -7.44 4.12
C SER A 96 -28.92 -8.98 4.03
N GLU A 97 -30.12 -9.52 3.80
CA GLU A 97 -30.35 -10.95 3.59
C GLU A 97 -29.65 -11.51 2.34
N GLU A 98 -29.21 -10.65 1.42
CA GLU A 98 -28.50 -11.03 0.19
C GLU A 98 -27.04 -11.45 0.44
N TYR A 99 -26.48 -11.07 1.59
CA TYR A 99 -25.12 -11.46 1.95
C TYR A 99 -25.05 -12.94 2.35
N ALA A 100 -24.11 -13.66 1.76
CA ALA A 100 -23.67 -15.00 2.17
C ALA A 100 -22.14 -15.00 2.33
N ASP A 101 -21.68 -15.72 3.35
CA ASP A 101 -20.25 -15.82 3.72
C ASP A 101 -19.54 -16.92 2.92
N THR A 102 -18.23 -16.89 2.91
CA THR A 102 -17.36 -17.93 2.30
C THR A 102 -17.60 -19.32 2.86
N GLU A 103 -18.08 -19.47 4.09
CA GLU A 103 -18.52 -20.75 4.66
C GLU A 103 -19.75 -21.34 3.94
N ASP A 104 -20.62 -20.49 3.45
CA ASP A 104 -21.84 -20.89 2.76
C ASP A 104 -21.58 -21.25 1.29
N LEU A 105 -20.49 -20.70 0.70
CA LEU A 105 -20.20 -20.74 -0.75
C LEU A 105 -18.81 -21.29 -1.08
N ASP A 106 -18.27 -22.16 -0.23
CA ASP A 106 -16.97 -22.86 -0.43
C ASP A 106 -15.83 -21.93 -0.85
N GLY A 107 -15.68 -20.82 -0.13
CA GLY A 107 -14.59 -19.86 -0.33
C GLY A 107 -14.94 -18.65 -1.21
N LEU A 108 -16.21 -18.49 -1.59
CA LEU A 108 -16.72 -17.33 -2.30
C LEU A 108 -17.64 -16.51 -1.40
N PHE A 109 -17.71 -15.20 -1.59
CA PHE A 109 -18.77 -14.37 -1.05
C PHE A 109 -19.94 -14.29 -2.05
N SER A 110 -21.12 -13.90 -1.56
CA SER A 110 -22.24 -13.59 -2.46
C SER A 110 -21.88 -12.49 -3.47
N GLY A 111 -22.41 -12.60 -4.68
CA GLY A 111 -22.18 -11.64 -5.76
C GLY A 111 -20.97 -11.95 -6.65
N PHE A 112 -20.34 -13.13 -6.50
CA PHE A 112 -19.23 -13.50 -7.37
C PHE A 112 -19.72 -13.82 -8.79
N ASP A 113 -19.07 -13.24 -9.78
CA ASP A 113 -19.22 -13.52 -11.20
C ASP A 113 -17.98 -14.27 -11.70
N GLU A 114 -18.16 -15.51 -12.11
CA GLU A 114 -17.10 -16.39 -12.59
C GLU A 114 -16.48 -15.90 -13.91
N GLU A 115 -17.27 -15.28 -14.81
CA GLU A 115 -16.80 -14.82 -16.12
C GLU A 115 -15.83 -13.64 -15.98
N SER A 116 -16.19 -12.67 -15.14
CA SER A 116 -15.34 -11.48 -14.90
C SER A 116 -14.34 -11.67 -13.75
N SER A 117 -14.49 -12.72 -12.93
CA SER A 117 -13.73 -12.91 -11.67
C SER A 117 -13.85 -11.70 -10.73
N THR A 118 -15.01 -11.09 -10.66
CA THR A 118 -15.31 -9.91 -9.83
C THR A 118 -16.51 -10.16 -8.92
N TYR A 119 -16.72 -9.26 -7.96
CA TYR A 119 -17.87 -9.27 -7.08
C TYR A 119 -18.82 -8.09 -7.34
N ASP A 120 -20.11 -8.37 -7.36
CA ASP A 120 -21.15 -7.36 -7.15
C ASP A 120 -21.27 -7.07 -5.64
N ASN A 121 -20.63 -6.01 -5.18
CA ASN A 121 -20.60 -5.62 -3.77
C ASN A 121 -21.93 -5.06 -3.25
N SER A 122 -22.92 -4.81 -4.12
CA SER A 122 -24.28 -4.46 -3.67
C SER A 122 -24.90 -5.57 -2.80
N ARG A 123 -24.43 -6.81 -2.96
CA ARG A 123 -24.83 -7.96 -2.14
C ARG A 123 -24.32 -7.92 -0.70
N TRP A 124 -23.43 -6.99 -0.38
CA TRP A 124 -22.84 -6.80 0.96
C TRP A 124 -23.43 -5.59 1.68
N ALA A 125 -24.51 -5.04 1.16
CA ALA A 125 -25.14 -3.85 1.69
C ALA A 125 -25.69 -4.04 3.12
N TYR A 126 -25.82 -2.95 3.83
CA TYR A 126 -26.54 -2.91 5.10
C TYR A 126 -28.06 -3.03 4.87
N ALA A 127 -28.77 -3.57 5.86
CA ALA A 127 -30.23 -3.57 5.89
C ALA A 127 -30.79 -2.18 6.24
N GLY A 128 -31.99 -1.88 5.71
CA GLY A 128 -32.68 -0.63 5.94
C GLY A 128 -33.17 0.02 4.65
N ASP A 129 -33.82 1.17 4.79
CA ASP A 129 -34.22 1.97 3.64
C ASP A 129 -32.96 2.48 2.89
N PRO A 130 -32.90 2.34 1.55
CA PRO A 130 -31.71 2.75 0.80
C PRO A 130 -31.31 4.22 0.98
N GLU A 131 -32.27 5.14 1.14
CA GLU A 131 -31.96 6.55 1.38
C GLU A 131 -31.37 6.77 2.77
N ASP A 132 -31.89 6.06 3.78
CA ASP A 132 -31.35 6.13 5.15
C ASP A 132 -29.96 5.48 5.22
N VAL A 133 -29.76 4.33 4.55
CA VAL A 133 -28.43 3.68 4.46
C VAL A 133 -27.41 4.63 3.83
N ALA A 134 -27.77 5.29 2.70
CA ALA A 134 -26.90 6.26 2.04
C ALA A 134 -26.56 7.47 2.92
N ARG A 135 -27.45 7.83 3.86
CA ARG A 135 -27.23 8.90 4.88
C ARG A 135 -26.46 8.41 6.11
N GLY A 136 -26.02 7.15 6.14
CA GLY A 136 -25.30 6.55 7.28
C GLY A 136 -26.22 6.12 8.43
N LEU A 137 -27.50 5.85 8.16
CA LEU A 137 -28.54 5.47 9.12
C LEU A 137 -29.11 4.08 8.82
N PRO A 138 -28.29 3.01 8.71
CA PRO A 138 -28.78 1.66 8.51
C PRO A 138 -29.55 1.12 9.72
N GLU A 139 -30.26 0.01 9.53
CA GLU A 139 -30.86 -0.73 10.63
C GLU A 139 -29.81 -1.24 11.62
N ARG A 140 -30.11 -1.19 12.93
CA ARG A 140 -29.17 -1.58 13.99
C ARG A 140 -29.86 -2.34 15.11
N ASP A 141 -29.12 -3.26 15.73
CA ASP A 141 -29.44 -3.86 17.00
C ASP A 141 -28.32 -3.62 18.02
N GLU A 142 -28.49 -2.64 18.87
CA GLU A 142 -27.52 -2.25 19.89
C GLU A 142 -27.30 -3.34 20.96
N THR A 143 -28.13 -4.38 21.00
CA THR A 143 -27.93 -5.54 21.88
C THR A 143 -26.88 -6.50 21.32
N LEU A 144 -26.59 -6.41 20.02
CA LEU A 144 -25.70 -7.31 19.22
C LEU A 144 -26.23 -8.76 19.17
N GLN A 145 -27.52 -8.99 19.39
CA GLN A 145 -28.09 -10.34 19.43
C GLN A 145 -28.75 -10.77 18.11
N HIS A 146 -29.20 -9.83 17.30
CA HIS A 146 -29.76 -10.16 16.00
C HIS A 146 -28.75 -10.93 15.13
N PRO A 147 -29.09 -12.08 14.55
CA PRO A 147 -28.15 -12.99 13.90
C PRO A 147 -27.42 -12.36 12.68
N ARG A 148 -27.98 -11.31 12.11
CA ARG A 148 -27.40 -10.59 10.98
C ARG A 148 -26.70 -9.27 11.37
N THR A 149 -26.49 -9.00 12.65
CA THR A 149 -25.56 -7.92 13.02
C THR A 149 -24.17 -8.24 12.54
N VAL A 150 -23.42 -7.22 12.18
CA VAL A 150 -21.98 -7.36 11.85
C VAL A 150 -21.27 -8.18 12.92
N PHE A 151 -21.58 -7.95 14.19
CA PHE A 151 -20.96 -8.69 15.29
C PHE A 151 -21.21 -10.20 15.26
N GLN A 152 -22.45 -10.65 15.00
CA GLN A 152 -22.76 -12.08 14.93
C GLN A 152 -22.22 -12.74 13.66
N ILE A 153 -22.24 -12.02 12.54
CA ILE A 153 -21.58 -12.47 11.29
C ILE A 153 -20.10 -12.67 11.53
N LEU A 154 -19.44 -11.70 12.18
CA LEU A 154 -18.02 -11.77 12.52
C LEU A 154 -17.70 -12.99 13.42
N ARG A 155 -18.50 -13.25 14.46
CA ARG A 155 -18.35 -14.43 15.32
C ARG A 155 -18.41 -15.73 14.53
N ARG A 156 -19.38 -15.85 13.62
CA ARG A 156 -19.52 -17.02 12.77
C ARG A 156 -18.32 -17.14 11.80
N HIS A 157 -17.93 -16.06 11.17
CA HIS A 157 -16.83 -16.03 10.19
C HIS A 157 -15.51 -16.48 10.82
N TYR A 158 -15.13 -15.97 11.99
CA TYR A 158 -13.87 -16.30 12.63
C TYR A 158 -13.90 -17.61 13.45
N ALA A 159 -15.05 -18.24 13.65
CA ALA A 159 -15.15 -19.52 14.38
C ALA A 159 -14.30 -20.65 13.76
N ARG A 160 -14.04 -20.58 12.43
CA ARG A 160 -13.23 -21.55 11.68
C ARG A 160 -11.76 -21.55 12.05
N TYR A 161 -11.20 -20.42 12.48
CA TYR A 161 -9.77 -20.27 12.77
C TYR A 161 -9.43 -20.82 14.16
N THR A 162 -9.52 -22.13 14.33
CA THR A 162 -9.23 -22.79 15.60
C THR A 162 -7.72 -22.78 15.92
N PRO A 163 -7.30 -22.92 17.19
CA PRO A 163 -5.88 -23.06 17.55
C PRO A 163 -5.20 -24.21 16.80
N GLN A 164 -5.90 -25.33 16.57
CA GLN A 164 -5.39 -26.44 15.77
C GLN A 164 -5.15 -26.02 14.32
N MET A 165 -6.08 -25.28 13.74
CA MET A 165 -5.91 -24.75 12.38
C MET A 165 -4.72 -23.79 12.29
N VAL A 166 -4.49 -22.95 13.31
CA VAL A 166 -3.30 -22.09 13.36
C VAL A 166 -2.03 -22.93 13.35
N GLN A 167 -1.96 -23.97 14.17
CA GLN A 167 -0.82 -24.89 14.17
C GLN A 167 -0.63 -25.56 12.82
N ASP A 168 -1.68 -26.18 12.27
CA ASP A 168 -1.63 -27.00 11.07
C ASP A 168 -1.43 -26.17 9.78
N THR A 169 -1.70 -24.88 9.82
CA THR A 169 -1.57 -23.99 8.65
C THR A 169 -0.37 -23.05 8.74
N CYS A 170 -0.17 -22.42 9.90
CA CYS A 170 0.92 -21.47 10.11
C CYS A 170 2.23 -22.11 10.56
N GLY A 171 2.18 -23.33 11.08
CA GLY A 171 3.33 -23.99 11.70
C GLY A 171 3.72 -23.39 13.05
N ILE A 172 2.81 -22.66 13.68
CA ILE A 172 3.02 -22.01 14.99
C ILE A 172 2.66 -22.98 16.11
N SER A 173 3.49 -23.08 17.14
CA SER A 173 3.20 -23.93 18.28
C SER A 173 1.97 -23.45 19.07
N PRO A 174 1.22 -24.36 19.71
CA PRO A 174 0.11 -23.96 20.59
C PRO A 174 0.54 -22.98 21.69
N GLU A 175 1.74 -23.16 22.23
CA GLU A 175 2.31 -22.27 23.24
C GLU A 175 2.54 -20.85 22.70
N ASP A 176 3.11 -20.70 21.50
CA ASP A 176 3.33 -19.40 20.87
C ASP A 176 2.03 -18.71 20.51
N PHE A 177 1.04 -19.46 20.03
CA PHE A 177 -0.28 -18.93 19.73
C PHE A 177 -0.98 -18.43 21.00
N GLU A 178 -1.03 -19.24 22.06
CA GLU A 178 -1.63 -18.85 23.33
C GLU A 178 -0.92 -17.63 23.94
N HIS A 179 0.41 -17.60 23.86
CA HIS A 179 1.21 -16.47 24.32
C HIS A 179 0.84 -15.18 23.59
N LEU A 180 0.72 -15.21 22.26
CA LEU A 180 0.35 -14.04 21.46
C LEU A 180 -1.08 -13.58 21.77
N ALA A 181 -2.04 -14.50 21.76
CA ALA A 181 -3.45 -14.20 21.99
C ALA A 181 -3.69 -13.61 23.38
N THR A 182 -3.09 -14.23 24.40
CA THR A 182 -3.17 -13.76 25.80
C THR A 182 -2.48 -12.40 25.96
N ALA A 183 -1.29 -12.22 25.37
CA ALA A 183 -0.56 -10.95 25.47
C ALA A 183 -1.36 -9.79 24.86
N ILE A 184 -2.02 -9.99 23.71
CA ILE A 184 -2.88 -8.97 23.09
C ILE A 184 -4.09 -8.66 23.96
N ALA A 185 -4.77 -9.69 24.48
CA ALA A 185 -5.94 -9.52 25.33
C ALA A 185 -5.61 -8.77 26.63
N GLU A 186 -4.52 -9.13 27.31
CA GLU A 186 -4.09 -8.51 28.57
C GLU A 186 -3.57 -7.07 28.40
N ASN A 187 -3.07 -6.72 27.22
CA ASN A 187 -2.50 -5.41 26.94
C ASN A 187 -3.38 -4.54 26.03
N SER A 188 -4.68 -4.76 26.08
CA SER A 188 -5.69 -3.96 25.35
C SER A 188 -6.86 -3.63 26.28
N GLY A 189 -7.85 -2.91 25.76
CA GLY A 189 -9.05 -2.54 26.51
C GLY A 189 -8.92 -1.21 27.25
N ARG A 190 -9.60 -1.05 28.38
CA ARG A 190 -9.77 0.25 29.03
C ARG A 190 -8.44 0.90 29.44
N GLU A 191 -7.55 0.13 30.09
CA GLU A 191 -6.34 0.65 30.74
C GLU A 191 -5.08 0.56 29.88
N ARG A 192 -5.10 -0.28 28.85
CA ARG A 192 -3.92 -0.63 28.04
C ARG A 192 -4.22 -0.57 26.55
N THR A 193 -3.15 -0.45 25.75
CA THR A 193 -3.24 -0.47 24.31
C THR A 193 -2.13 -1.29 23.68
N THR A 194 -2.49 -2.02 22.63
CA THR A 194 -1.58 -2.75 21.74
C THR A 194 -1.46 -2.03 20.40
N VAL A 195 -0.25 -1.90 19.87
CA VAL A 195 0.00 -1.41 18.52
C VAL A 195 0.62 -2.50 17.64
N PHE A 196 0.18 -2.56 16.40
CA PHE A 196 0.82 -3.37 15.36
C PHE A 196 1.74 -2.50 14.50
N ALA A 197 2.93 -3.01 14.18
CA ALA A 197 3.83 -2.43 13.21
C ALA A 197 4.09 -3.43 12.08
N TYR A 198 3.93 -3.01 10.83
CA TYR A 198 4.15 -3.87 9.67
C TYR A 198 4.88 -3.14 8.54
N ALA A 199 5.42 -3.93 7.62
CA ALA A 199 6.01 -3.42 6.38
C ALA A 199 5.67 -4.37 5.21
N LEU A 200 6.62 -4.59 4.31
CA LEU A 200 6.43 -5.37 3.08
C LEU A 200 6.11 -6.85 3.31
N GLY A 201 6.34 -7.38 4.51
CA GLY A 201 5.96 -8.74 4.88
C GLY A 201 4.46 -8.98 4.76
N TRP A 202 3.62 -7.96 5.03
CA TRP A 202 2.18 -8.03 4.78
C TRP A 202 1.80 -7.60 3.37
N THR A 203 2.32 -6.46 2.90
CA THR A 203 1.85 -5.85 1.64
C THR A 203 2.20 -6.63 0.39
N GLN A 204 3.29 -7.42 0.40
CA GLN A 204 3.75 -8.15 -0.78
C GLN A 204 3.24 -9.60 -0.84
N HIS A 205 1.94 -9.77 -0.60
CA HIS A 205 1.17 -11.00 -0.81
C HIS A 205 -0.04 -10.74 -1.70
N GLN A 206 -0.59 -11.77 -2.32
CA GLN A 206 -1.82 -11.66 -3.11
C GLN A 206 -3.08 -11.32 -2.29
N GLY A 207 -3.03 -11.38 -0.98
CA GLY A 207 -4.08 -10.98 -0.03
C GLY A 207 -3.56 -9.98 1.00
N GLY A 208 -2.55 -9.17 0.62
CA GLY A 208 -1.88 -8.23 1.53
C GLY A 208 -2.81 -7.19 2.13
N ALA A 209 -3.76 -6.67 1.35
CA ALA A 209 -4.77 -5.74 1.84
C ALA A 209 -5.64 -6.37 2.95
N GLN A 210 -6.07 -7.63 2.76
CA GLN A 210 -6.88 -8.35 3.75
C GLN A 210 -6.07 -8.78 4.99
N MET A 211 -4.77 -9.05 4.87
CA MET A 211 -3.89 -9.27 6.03
C MET A 211 -3.87 -8.06 6.95
N ILE A 212 -3.63 -6.86 6.39
CA ILE A 212 -3.64 -5.59 7.13
C ILE A 212 -5.03 -5.34 7.74
N ARG A 213 -6.08 -5.62 6.98
CA ARG A 213 -7.45 -5.46 7.46
C ARG A 213 -7.80 -6.41 8.61
N THR A 214 -7.26 -7.64 8.61
CA THR A 214 -7.45 -8.58 9.74
C THR A 214 -6.91 -7.99 11.05
N ALA A 215 -5.72 -7.39 10.99
CA ALA A 215 -5.20 -6.65 12.13
C ALA A 215 -6.08 -5.45 12.50
N GLY A 216 -6.65 -4.75 11.50
CA GLY A 216 -7.61 -3.65 11.71
C GLY A 216 -8.86 -4.10 12.45
N VAL A 217 -9.44 -5.23 12.07
CA VAL A 217 -10.59 -5.84 12.76
C VAL A 217 -10.24 -6.17 14.22
N LEU A 218 -9.09 -6.82 14.43
CA LEU A 218 -8.63 -7.13 15.78
C LEU A 218 -8.45 -5.86 16.64
N GLN A 219 -7.80 -4.84 16.09
CA GLN A 219 -7.55 -3.58 16.80
C GLN A 219 -8.84 -2.81 17.13
N LEU A 220 -9.87 -2.88 16.28
CA LEU A 220 -11.19 -2.33 16.55
C LEU A 220 -11.92 -3.11 17.67
N LEU A 221 -11.86 -4.45 17.64
CA LEU A 221 -12.46 -5.28 18.69
C LEU A 221 -11.79 -5.02 20.05
N MET A 222 -10.47 -4.83 20.05
CA MET A 222 -9.70 -4.57 21.26
C MET A 222 -9.76 -3.11 21.74
N GLY A 223 -10.39 -2.21 20.96
CA GLY A 223 -10.50 -0.80 21.27
C GLY A 223 -9.18 -0.05 21.24
N ASN A 224 -8.27 -0.44 20.36
CA ASN A 224 -6.95 0.17 20.25
C ASN A 224 -6.86 1.30 19.21
N MET A 225 -7.78 1.35 18.23
CA MET A 225 -7.74 2.36 17.18
C MET A 225 -8.07 3.77 17.72
N GLY A 226 -7.28 4.76 17.31
CA GLY A 226 -7.45 6.16 17.67
C GLY A 226 -7.06 6.51 19.11
N ARG A 227 -6.42 5.59 19.82
CA ARG A 227 -6.03 5.74 21.23
C ARG A 227 -4.51 5.76 21.40
N PRO A 228 -3.98 6.41 22.47
CA PRO A 228 -2.54 6.47 22.73
C PRO A 228 -1.88 5.09 22.81
N GLY A 229 -0.85 4.89 22.01
CA GLY A 229 -0.10 3.64 21.95
C GLY A 229 -0.88 2.48 21.31
N GLY A 230 -1.96 2.77 20.57
CA GLY A 230 -2.77 1.77 19.87
C GLY A 230 -2.70 1.93 18.34
N GLY A 231 -3.53 1.16 17.64
CA GLY A 231 -3.68 1.23 16.20
C GLY A 231 -2.67 0.41 15.40
N ILE A 232 -2.48 0.79 14.14
CA ILE A 232 -1.60 0.11 13.20
C ILE A 232 -0.63 1.10 12.58
N MET A 233 0.65 0.79 12.57
CA MET A 233 1.71 1.58 11.98
C MET A 233 2.26 0.91 10.71
N ALA A 234 1.97 1.47 9.56
CA ALA A 234 2.62 1.12 8.31
C ALA A 234 4.03 1.72 8.27
N LEU A 235 5.05 0.88 8.30
CA LEU A 235 6.44 1.32 8.24
C LEU A 235 6.84 1.50 6.77
N ARG A 236 6.89 2.77 6.31
CA ARG A 236 7.18 3.13 4.93
C ARG A 236 8.68 3.03 4.63
N GLY A 237 9.04 2.75 3.35
CA GLY A 237 10.42 2.48 2.96
C GLY A 237 11.28 3.74 2.84
N HIS A 238 11.02 4.59 1.86
CA HIS A 238 11.85 5.76 1.59
C HIS A 238 11.33 7.05 2.25
N ALA A 239 12.20 8.08 2.28
CA ALA A 239 12.01 9.27 3.12
C ALA A 239 10.75 10.08 2.83
N THR A 240 10.29 10.16 1.57
CA THR A 240 9.11 10.96 1.18
C THR A 240 7.97 10.10 0.62
N ILE A 241 7.86 8.83 1.01
CA ILE A 241 6.80 7.97 0.48
C ILE A 241 5.39 8.51 0.78
N GLN A 242 5.19 9.16 1.91
CA GLN A 242 3.93 9.82 2.22
C GLN A 242 3.69 11.00 1.27
N GLY A 243 4.69 11.86 1.07
CA GLY A 243 4.58 13.01 0.16
C GLY A 243 4.31 12.61 -1.29
N SER A 244 4.92 11.52 -1.77
CA SER A 244 4.65 10.98 -3.11
C SER A 244 3.24 10.44 -3.30
N THR A 245 2.52 10.18 -2.21
CA THR A 245 1.10 9.81 -2.26
C THR A 245 0.20 11.03 -2.09
N ASP A 246 0.59 11.97 -1.24
CA ASP A 246 -0.15 13.22 -0.97
C ASP A 246 -0.21 14.13 -2.20
N ILE A 247 0.92 14.27 -2.91
CA ILE A 247 1.06 14.96 -4.19
C ILE A 247 1.50 13.88 -5.18
N PRO A 248 0.56 13.23 -5.87
CA PRO A 248 0.70 11.86 -6.28
C PRO A 248 1.71 11.62 -7.40
N THR A 249 2.44 10.54 -7.24
CA THR A 249 3.09 9.81 -8.33
C THR A 249 2.23 8.63 -8.80
N LEU A 250 1.00 8.50 -8.29
CA LEU A 250 0.04 7.46 -8.65
C LEU A 250 -0.89 7.94 -9.76
N TYR A 251 -1.12 7.11 -10.78
CA TYR A 251 -1.88 7.48 -11.98
C TYR A 251 -3.36 7.78 -11.73
N HIS A 252 -3.93 7.27 -10.66
CA HIS A 252 -5.38 7.24 -10.43
C HIS A 252 -5.89 8.28 -9.44
N ILE A 253 -5.01 9.09 -8.86
CA ILE A 253 -5.36 10.15 -7.91
C ILE A 253 -4.74 11.49 -8.28
N LEU A 254 -5.40 12.55 -7.88
CA LEU A 254 -4.95 13.94 -7.91
C LEU A 254 -4.41 14.37 -6.53
N PRO A 255 -3.72 15.52 -6.41
CA PRO A 255 -3.25 16.02 -5.12
C PRO A 255 -4.32 16.02 -4.04
N GLY A 256 -3.93 15.59 -2.83
CA GLY A 256 -4.84 15.53 -1.68
C GLY A 256 -5.84 14.38 -1.72
N TYR A 257 -5.50 13.29 -2.42
CA TYR A 257 -6.31 12.08 -2.53
C TYR A 257 -7.64 12.26 -3.27
N LEU A 258 -7.78 13.31 -4.07
CA LEU A 258 -8.90 13.42 -5.01
C LEU A 258 -8.74 12.37 -6.11
N PRO A 259 -9.80 11.69 -6.56
CA PRO A 259 -9.68 10.72 -7.65
C PRO A 259 -9.39 11.40 -8.99
N MET A 260 -8.70 10.71 -9.90
CA MET A 260 -8.57 11.11 -11.27
C MET A 260 -9.89 10.83 -12.02
N PRO A 261 -10.39 11.75 -12.85
CA PRO A 261 -11.60 11.49 -13.64
C PRO A 261 -11.41 10.33 -14.62
N LYS A 262 -12.51 9.62 -14.92
CA LYS A 262 -12.56 8.51 -15.87
C LYS A 262 -13.26 8.91 -17.16
N VAL A 263 -13.01 8.18 -18.24
CA VAL A 263 -13.76 8.33 -19.50
C VAL A 263 -15.25 8.20 -19.21
N GLY A 264 -16.06 9.12 -19.76
CA GLY A 264 -17.50 9.23 -19.49
C GLY A 264 -17.88 10.13 -18.33
N GLN A 265 -16.92 10.64 -17.54
CA GLN A 265 -17.15 11.65 -16.51
C GLN A 265 -16.84 13.06 -17.06
N ASP A 266 -17.70 13.57 -17.92
CA ASP A 266 -17.50 14.86 -18.59
C ASP A 266 -18.18 16.05 -17.88
N ASP A 267 -19.02 15.76 -16.89
CA ASP A 267 -19.73 16.74 -16.07
C ASP A 267 -19.00 16.94 -14.73
N PHE A 268 -18.45 18.12 -14.51
CA PHE A 268 -17.74 18.49 -13.28
C PHE A 268 -18.58 18.29 -12.01
N ALA A 269 -19.86 18.69 -12.06
CA ALA A 269 -20.73 18.55 -10.90
C ALA A 269 -21.05 17.07 -10.60
N ALA A 270 -21.19 16.23 -11.64
CA ALA A 270 -21.35 14.79 -11.46
C ALA A 270 -20.08 14.14 -10.91
N PHE A 271 -18.89 14.56 -11.40
CA PHE A 271 -17.59 14.10 -10.89
C PHE A 271 -17.42 14.42 -9.41
N THR A 272 -17.64 15.66 -8.99
CA THR A 272 -17.44 16.06 -7.58
C THR A 272 -18.47 15.40 -6.66
N ARG A 273 -19.72 15.19 -7.11
CA ARG A 273 -20.71 14.40 -6.36
C ARG A 273 -20.33 12.92 -6.19
N ALA A 274 -19.61 12.34 -7.13
CA ALA A 274 -19.11 10.97 -7.01
C ALA A 274 -18.02 10.83 -5.94
N ILE A 275 -17.29 11.91 -5.65
CA ILE A 275 -16.30 11.95 -4.57
C ILE A 275 -17.00 12.13 -3.21
N GLY A 276 -17.95 13.06 -3.14
CA GLY A 276 -18.69 13.37 -1.93
C GLY A 276 -19.80 14.39 -2.17
N THR A 277 -20.88 14.28 -1.39
CA THR A 277 -21.99 15.22 -1.43
C THR A 277 -21.93 16.18 -0.26
N LYS A 278 -22.61 17.34 -0.40
CA LYS A 278 -22.68 18.35 0.66
C LYS A 278 -23.27 17.83 1.98
N GLU A 279 -24.16 16.85 1.89
CA GLU A 279 -24.85 16.20 3.01
C GLU A 279 -23.99 15.15 3.71
N GLN A 280 -22.92 14.68 3.04
CA GLN A 280 -22.04 13.65 3.57
C GLN A 280 -21.29 14.13 4.82
N LYS A 281 -21.00 13.20 5.72
CA LYS A 281 -20.17 13.46 6.90
C LYS A 281 -18.70 13.64 6.54
N GLY A 282 -18.02 14.51 7.30
CA GLY A 282 -16.57 14.65 7.26
C GLY A 282 -16.03 15.46 6.09
N PHE A 283 -14.79 15.16 5.68
CA PHE A 283 -14.01 16.00 4.76
C PHE A 283 -14.54 16.01 3.33
N TRP A 284 -15.07 14.89 2.84
CA TRP A 284 -15.46 14.73 1.44
C TRP A 284 -16.70 15.53 1.05
N ALA A 285 -17.46 16.07 2.01
CA ALA A 285 -18.50 17.07 1.74
C ALA A 285 -17.99 18.33 1.04
N ASN A 286 -16.66 18.55 1.05
CA ASN A 286 -16.01 19.70 0.41
C ASN A 286 -15.22 19.28 -0.86
N ALA A 287 -15.57 18.17 -1.50
CA ALA A 287 -14.86 17.67 -2.69
C ALA A 287 -14.81 18.69 -3.83
N ASP A 288 -15.89 19.44 -4.05
CA ASP A 288 -15.95 20.53 -5.02
C ASP A 288 -14.99 21.68 -4.66
N VAL A 289 -14.96 22.07 -3.38
CA VAL A 289 -14.05 23.12 -2.89
C VAL A 289 -12.60 22.74 -3.17
N TYR A 290 -12.21 21.51 -2.80
CA TYR A 290 -10.84 21.04 -2.99
C TYR A 290 -10.46 20.95 -4.46
N THR A 291 -11.36 20.44 -5.29
CA THR A 291 -11.13 20.32 -6.74
C THR A 291 -11.02 21.69 -7.39
N ILE A 292 -11.91 22.64 -7.11
CA ILE A 292 -11.87 24.00 -7.68
C ILE A 292 -10.56 24.68 -7.32
N ASN A 293 -10.13 24.58 -6.05
CA ASN A 293 -8.87 25.23 -5.63
C ASN A 293 -7.65 24.64 -6.35
N LEU A 294 -7.63 23.32 -6.57
CA LEU A 294 -6.59 22.66 -7.36
C LEU A 294 -6.56 23.16 -8.80
N LEU A 295 -7.72 23.21 -9.47
CA LEU A 295 -7.83 23.68 -10.85
C LEU A 295 -7.46 25.15 -10.99
N LYS A 296 -7.83 25.98 -10.02
CA LYS A 296 -7.42 27.39 -9.93
C LYS A 296 -5.90 27.53 -9.76
N ALA A 297 -5.26 26.67 -8.95
CA ALA A 297 -3.81 26.68 -8.81
C ALA A 297 -3.10 26.34 -10.14
N TRP A 298 -3.67 25.41 -10.94
CA TRP A 298 -3.06 24.97 -12.19
C TRP A 298 -3.32 25.90 -13.39
N TRP A 299 -4.53 26.47 -13.51
CA TRP A 299 -4.92 27.25 -14.68
C TRP A 299 -5.26 28.71 -14.39
N GLY A 300 -5.11 29.16 -13.14
CA GLY A 300 -5.20 30.57 -12.75
C GLY A 300 -6.50 31.22 -13.23
N ASP A 301 -6.36 32.36 -13.97
CA ASP A 301 -7.48 33.11 -14.51
C ASP A 301 -8.23 32.39 -15.61
N ASN A 302 -7.65 31.36 -16.23
CA ASN A 302 -8.30 30.52 -17.23
C ASN A 302 -9.29 29.53 -16.60
N ALA A 303 -9.20 29.25 -15.30
CA ALA A 303 -10.15 28.41 -14.58
C ALA A 303 -11.29 29.30 -14.03
N THR A 304 -12.46 29.25 -14.66
CA THR A 304 -13.63 30.06 -14.28
C THR A 304 -14.89 29.20 -14.12
N ALA A 305 -15.90 29.72 -13.42
CA ALA A 305 -17.15 29.00 -13.25
C ALA A 305 -17.86 28.68 -14.57
N GLU A 306 -17.67 29.55 -15.59
CA GLU A 306 -18.28 29.42 -16.92
C GLU A 306 -17.71 28.24 -17.74
N ASN A 307 -16.48 27.80 -17.42
CA ASN A 307 -15.83 26.66 -18.08
C ASN A 307 -15.58 25.48 -17.16
N ASP A 308 -16.42 25.32 -16.12
CA ASP A 308 -16.27 24.29 -15.08
C ASP A 308 -14.84 24.25 -14.48
N TRP A 309 -14.27 25.43 -14.25
CA TRP A 309 -12.94 25.61 -13.67
C TRP A 309 -11.79 24.97 -14.49
N GLY A 310 -12.03 24.73 -15.79
CA GLY A 310 -11.08 24.01 -16.63
C GLY A 310 -11.05 22.50 -16.41
N TYR A 311 -12.06 21.91 -15.77
CA TYR A 311 -12.16 20.47 -15.50
C TYR A 311 -11.94 19.58 -16.73
N HIS A 312 -12.41 20.02 -17.91
CA HIS A 312 -12.23 19.32 -19.18
C HIS A 312 -10.76 19.24 -19.64
N HIS A 313 -9.85 20.00 -19.05
CA HIS A 313 -8.41 19.88 -19.30
C HIS A 313 -7.77 18.68 -18.58
N LEU A 314 -8.42 18.13 -17.54
CA LEU A 314 -7.91 16.96 -16.87
C LEU A 314 -7.92 15.73 -17.80
N PRO A 315 -6.84 14.94 -17.85
CA PRO A 315 -6.86 13.67 -18.54
C PRO A 315 -7.89 12.74 -17.92
N LYS A 316 -8.46 11.86 -18.73
CA LYS A 316 -9.44 10.87 -18.31
C LYS A 316 -8.81 9.49 -18.33
N LEU A 317 -8.97 8.73 -17.26
CA LEU A 317 -8.50 7.35 -17.20
C LEU A 317 -9.30 6.47 -18.16
N THR A 318 -8.59 5.64 -18.90
CA THR A 318 -9.15 4.66 -19.85
C THR A 318 -9.14 3.23 -19.33
N GLY A 319 -8.73 3.03 -18.08
CA GLY A 319 -8.57 1.74 -17.42
C GLY A 319 -7.42 1.74 -16.43
N ALA A 320 -6.97 0.57 -16.04
CA ALA A 320 -5.84 0.42 -15.14
C ALA A 320 -4.52 0.73 -15.84
N HIS A 321 -3.69 1.57 -15.21
CA HIS A 321 -2.38 1.99 -15.71
C HIS A 321 -1.26 1.74 -14.67
N GLY A 322 -1.42 0.75 -13.80
CA GLY A 322 -0.41 0.34 -12.84
C GLY A 322 0.85 -0.19 -13.52
N THR A 323 1.92 -0.36 -12.77
CA THR A 323 3.24 -0.79 -13.29
C THR A 323 3.15 -2.07 -14.13
N TYR A 324 2.42 -3.06 -13.67
CA TYR A 324 2.36 -4.37 -14.35
C TYR A 324 1.46 -4.35 -15.58
N GLN A 325 0.35 -3.61 -15.56
CA GLN A 325 -0.47 -3.36 -16.75
C GLN A 325 0.33 -2.62 -17.82
N THR A 326 1.10 -1.61 -17.41
CA THR A 326 1.98 -0.87 -18.33
C THR A 326 3.04 -1.79 -18.92
N THR A 327 3.64 -2.68 -18.12
CA THR A 327 4.62 -3.67 -18.61
C THR A 327 4.01 -4.57 -19.69
N MET A 328 2.79 -5.06 -19.47
CA MET A 328 2.12 -5.89 -20.49
C MET A 328 1.82 -5.11 -21.77
N ARG A 329 1.35 -3.87 -21.64
CA ARG A 329 1.14 -2.99 -22.80
C ARG A 329 2.43 -2.66 -23.57
N MET A 330 3.57 -2.54 -22.88
CA MET A 330 4.88 -2.41 -23.54
C MET A 330 5.19 -3.64 -24.40
N LEU A 331 4.96 -4.85 -23.89
CA LEU A 331 5.15 -6.10 -24.64
C LEU A 331 4.29 -6.17 -25.89
N GLU A 332 3.08 -5.63 -25.84
CA GLU A 332 2.12 -5.57 -26.93
C GLU A 332 2.39 -4.42 -27.90
N GLY A 333 3.39 -3.56 -27.63
CA GLY A 333 3.72 -2.39 -28.45
C GLY A 333 2.74 -1.21 -28.27
N GLY A 334 1.94 -1.21 -27.22
CA GLY A 334 0.97 -0.15 -26.89
C GLY A 334 1.57 1.05 -26.14
N VAL A 335 2.87 1.03 -25.84
CA VAL A 335 3.60 2.13 -25.17
C VAL A 335 4.80 2.50 -26.01
N ASP A 336 4.91 3.76 -26.41
CA ASP A 336 6.01 4.28 -27.21
C ASP A 336 7.21 4.71 -26.36
N GLY A 337 6.97 5.36 -25.22
CA GLY A 337 8.00 5.97 -24.41
C GLY A 337 7.82 5.71 -22.92
N TYR A 338 8.93 5.71 -22.18
CA TYR A 338 8.93 5.45 -20.75
C TYR A 338 9.92 6.32 -19.99
N PHE A 339 9.46 7.00 -18.93
CA PHE A 339 10.31 7.73 -18.01
C PHE A 339 10.53 6.92 -16.74
N LEU A 340 11.77 6.77 -16.32
CA LEU A 340 12.17 6.18 -15.04
C LEU A 340 12.90 7.23 -14.19
N PHE A 341 12.35 7.51 -13.01
CA PHE A 341 12.92 8.44 -12.04
C PHE A 341 13.27 7.68 -10.76
N GLY A 342 14.57 7.42 -10.55
CA GLY A 342 15.06 6.78 -9.32
C GLY A 342 14.47 5.39 -9.07
N GLN A 343 14.13 4.64 -10.12
CA GLN A 343 13.56 3.30 -10.03
C GLN A 343 14.26 2.32 -10.96
N ASN A 344 14.37 1.06 -10.56
CA ASN A 344 15.06 0.02 -11.30
C ASN A 344 14.16 -1.21 -11.57
N PRO A 345 13.14 -1.11 -12.45
CA PRO A 345 12.20 -2.19 -12.71
C PRO A 345 12.86 -3.45 -13.27
N ALA A 346 13.98 -3.34 -13.97
CA ALA A 346 14.75 -4.49 -14.47
C ALA A 346 15.14 -5.50 -13.38
N VAL A 347 15.20 -5.04 -12.13
CA VAL A 347 15.58 -5.82 -10.95
C VAL A 347 14.53 -5.75 -9.85
N GLY A 348 13.93 -4.57 -9.65
CA GLY A 348 13.07 -4.27 -8.51
C GLY A 348 11.62 -4.73 -8.68
N SER A 349 11.16 -4.98 -9.91
CA SER A 349 9.79 -5.44 -10.19
C SER A 349 9.74 -6.96 -10.33
N ALA A 350 8.58 -7.55 -10.03
CA ALA A 350 8.36 -8.98 -10.23
C ALA A 350 8.57 -9.37 -11.69
N ASN A 351 9.10 -10.56 -11.93
CA ASN A 351 9.44 -11.09 -13.23
C ASN A 351 10.40 -10.17 -14.02
N GLY A 352 11.60 -9.97 -13.46
CA GLY A 352 12.61 -9.09 -14.05
C GLY A 352 12.91 -9.39 -15.52
N ARG A 353 12.91 -10.68 -15.94
CA ARG A 353 13.06 -11.11 -17.33
C ARG A 353 11.99 -10.47 -18.21
N LEU A 354 10.73 -10.53 -17.81
CA LEU A 354 9.62 -9.97 -18.58
C LEU A 354 9.68 -8.42 -18.61
N GLN A 355 10.09 -7.79 -17.51
CA GLN A 355 10.31 -6.34 -17.45
C GLN A 355 11.35 -5.89 -18.49
N ARG A 356 12.50 -6.58 -18.57
CA ARG A 356 13.57 -6.26 -19.52
C ARG A 356 13.13 -6.50 -20.97
N LYS A 357 12.39 -7.58 -21.23
CA LYS A 357 11.80 -7.84 -22.57
C LYS A 357 10.77 -6.77 -22.95
N ALA A 358 9.98 -6.28 -22.01
CA ALA A 358 9.01 -5.21 -22.25
C ALA A 358 9.69 -3.89 -22.58
N MET A 359 10.71 -3.50 -21.82
CA MET A 359 11.48 -2.29 -22.10
C MET A 359 12.18 -2.33 -23.45
N ALA A 360 12.57 -3.51 -23.97
CA ALA A 360 13.15 -3.68 -25.28
C ALA A 360 12.16 -3.44 -26.46
N LYS A 361 10.86 -3.31 -26.17
CA LYS A 361 9.81 -3.02 -27.19
C LYS A 361 9.49 -1.54 -27.34
N LEU A 362 10.01 -0.70 -26.48
CA LEU A 362 9.77 0.75 -26.51
C LEU A 362 10.47 1.39 -27.72
N LYS A 363 9.98 2.55 -28.15
CA LYS A 363 10.69 3.41 -29.12
C LYS A 363 11.80 4.21 -28.43
N TRP A 364 11.52 4.69 -27.22
CA TRP A 364 12.49 5.45 -26.43
C TRP A 364 12.27 5.25 -24.94
N MET A 365 13.35 5.44 -24.16
CA MET A 365 13.29 5.40 -22.69
C MET A 365 14.24 6.43 -22.10
N VAL A 366 13.75 7.17 -21.09
CA VAL A 366 14.54 8.12 -20.31
C VAL A 366 14.74 7.55 -18.92
N VAL A 367 15.99 7.33 -18.52
CA VAL A 367 16.37 6.91 -17.17
C VAL A 367 17.04 8.08 -16.46
N ARG A 368 16.48 8.48 -15.34
CA ARG A 368 17.07 9.47 -14.43
C ARG A 368 17.46 8.78 -13.14
N ASP A 369 18.73 8.64 -12.93
CA ASP A 369 19.26 8.00 -11.73
C ASP A 369 20.67 8.54 -11.42
N PHE A 370 21.25 8.13 -10.28
CA PHE A 370 22.61 8.49 -9.91
C PHE A 370 23.66 7.70 -10.67
N TYR A 371 23.35 6.48 -11.08
CA TYR A 371 24.26 5.51 -11.68
C TYR A 371 23.61 4.78 -12.87
N MET A 372 24.44 4.20 -13.73
CA MET A 372 24.00 3.33 -14.82
C MET A 372 23.51 1.98 -14.27
N ILE A 373 22.26 2.00 -13.80
CA ILE A 373 21.58 0.84 -13.24
C ILE A 373 21.12 -0.16 -14.31
N GLU A 374 20.66 -1.34 -13.91
CA GLU A 374 20.25 -2.40 -14.83
C GLU A 374 19.17 -1.96 -15.82
N SER A 375 18.25 -1.08 -15.40
CA SER A 375 17.23 -0.55 -16.32
C SER A 375 17.81 0.36 -17.41
N ALA A 376 19.02 0.90 -17.25
CA ALA A 376 19.71 1.67 -18.28
C ALA A 376 20.59 0.81 -19.17
N THR A 377 20.94 -0.42 -18.74
CA THR A 377 21.97 -1.26 -19.41
C THR A 377 21.47 -2.64 -19.84
N PHE A 378 20.20 -2.98 -19.55
CA PHE A 378 19.62 -4.32 -19.81
C PHE A 378 19.81 -4.78 -21.27
N TRP A 379 19.75 -3.84 -22.21
CA TRP A 379 19.86 -4.07 -23.65
C TRP A 379 21.27 -4.49 -24.08
N ARG A 380 22.30 -4.17 -23.28
CA ARG A 380 23.71 -4.42 -23.54
C ARG A 380 24.27 -5.57 -22.70
N ASP A 381 23.97 -5.56 -21.40
CA ASP A 381 24.63 -6.41 -20.41
C ASP A 381 23.65 -7.29 -19.61
N GLY A 382 22.36 -7.29 -19.98
CA GLY A 382 21.32 -8.01 -19.24
C GLY A 382 21.40 -9.53 -19.39
N PRO A 383 20.75 -10.28 -18.48
CA PRO A 383 20.72 -11.75 -18.52
C PRO A 383 20.14 -12.33 -19.82
N GLU A 384 19.25 -11.62 -20.49
CA GLU A 384 18.63 -12.01 -21.74
C GLU A 384 19.60 -11.84 -22.94
N VAL A 385 20.54 -10.90 -22.85
CA VAL A 385 21.64 -10.78 -23.80
C VAL A 385 22.64 -11.93 -23.59
N GLU A 386 22.97 -12.27 -22.35
CA GLU A 386 23.82 -13.43 -22.02
C GLU A 386 23.21 -14.75 -22.55
N SER A 387 21.92 -14.92 -22.46
CA SER A 387 21.22 -16.12 -22.95
C SER A 387 20.95 -16.12 -24.45
N GLY A 388 21.11 -15.01 -25.14
CA GLY A 388 20.79 -14.83 -26.55
C GLY A 388 19.28 -14.66 -26.83
N GLU A 389 18.47 -14.36 -25.82
CA GLU A 389 17.06 -14.01 -25.98
C GLU A 389 16.84 -12.58 -26.47
N LEU A 390 17.77 -11.68 -26.17
CA LEU A 390 17.85 -10.32 -26.71
C LEU A 390 19.20 -10.16 -27.46
N SER A 391 19.14 -9.52 -28.60
CA SER A 391 20.32 -9.08 -29.33
C SER A 391 20.43 -7.57 -29.21
N PRO A 392 21.57 -7.02 -28.76
CA PRO A 392 21.74 -5.58 -28.65
C PRO A 392 21.48 -4.84 -29.98
N GLU A 393 21.80 -5.46 -31.12
CA GLU A 393 21.60 -4.90 -32.45
C GLU A 393 20.13 -4.86 -32.89
N GLU A 394 19.28 -5.68 -32.27
CA GLU A 394 17.85 -5.79 -32.56
C GLU A 394 16.97 -4.97 -31.61
N VAL A 395 17.50 -4.51 -30.45
CA VAL A 395 16.78 -3.64 -29.53
C VAL A 395 16.64 -2.24 -30.13
N GLY A 396 15.42 -1.89 -30.49
CA GLY A 396 15.11 -0.60 -31.15
C GLY A 396 14.91 0.58 -30.20
N THR A 397 14.95 0.34 -28.88
CA THR A 397 14.71 1.37 -27.87
C THR A 397 15.85 2.37 -27.77
N GLU A 398 15.59 3.64 -28.10
CA GLU A 398 16.54 4.73 -27.90
C GLU A 398 16.61 5.08 -26.43
N MET A 399 17.80 4.90 -25.81
CA MET A 399 18.02 5.10 -24.39
C MET A 399 18.63 6.48 -24.10
N PHE A 400 18.00 7.26 -23.24
CA PHE A 400 18.52 8.51 -22.70
C PHE A 400 18.84 8.31 -21.22
N PHE A 401 20.10 8.37 -20.84
CA PHE A 401 20.47 8.43 -19.44
C PHE A 401 20.79 9.87 -19.04
N LEU A 402 20.04 10.40 -18.06
CA LEU A 402 20.17 11.77 -17.59
C LEU A 402 20.49 11.75 -16.09
N PRO A 403 21.69 12.21 -15.66
CA PRO A 403 22.07 12.10 -14.27
C PRO A 403 21.17 12.95 -13.38
N ALA A 404 20.81 12.40 -12.22
CA ALA A 404 19.93 13.03 -11.24
C ALA A 404 20.71 13.54 -10.03
N ALA A 405 20.31 14.71 -9.50
CA ALA A 405 20.81 15.22 -8.25
C ALA A 405 20.22 14.45 -7.06
N ASN A 406 21.06 14.09 -6.08
CA ASN A 406 20.59 13.49 -4.86
C ASN A 406 19.99 14.55 -3.90
N HIS A 407 19.44 14.12 -2.78
CA HIS A 407 18.75 15.03 -1.86
C HIS A 407 19.65 15.95 -1.02
N THR A 408 20.96 15.80 -1.04
CA THR A 408 21.90 16.77 -0.47
C THR A 408 22.31 17.85 -1.46
N GLU A 409 22.02 17.63 -2.73
CA GLU A 409 22.38 18.48 -3.86
C GLU A 409 21.21 19.34 -4.36
N LYS A 410 20.09 19.36 -3.66
CA LYS A 410 18.89 20.16 -3.98
C LYS A 410 18.14 20.57 -2.72
N ALA A 411 17.46 21.73 -2.77
CA ALA A 411 16.54 22.15 -1.73
C ALA A 411 15.16 21.51 -1.89
N GLY A 412 14.38 21.44 -0.83
CA GLY A 412 13.02 20.97 -0.88
C GLY A 412 12.52 20.33 0.41
N SER A 413 11.34 19.68 0.32
CA SER A 413 10.69 19.06 1.47
C SER A 413 10.65 17.54 1.36
N PHE A 414 10.59 16.90 2.52
CA PHE A 414 10.18 15.52 2.69
C PHE A 414 8.89 15.47 3.52
N THR A 415 7.92 14.68 3.09
CA THR A 415 6.82 14.28 3.97
C THR A 415 7.00 12.82 4.36
N GLN A 416 7.34 12.60 5.62
CA GLN A 416 7.63 11.26 6.13
C GLN A 416 6.35 10.54 6.60
N THR A 417 6.48 9.26 6.98
CA THR A 417 5.39 8.34 7.31
C THR A 417 4.30 8.91 8.24
N GLN A 418 4.66 9.75 9.21
CA GLN A 418 3.69 10.35 10.13
C GLN A 418 3.15 11.72 9.64
N ARG A 419 3.14 11.95 8.34
CA ARG A 419 2.62 13.15 7.68
C ARG A 419 3.38 14.45 8.01
N MET A 420 4.56 14.35 8.56
CA MET A 420 5.37 15.51 8.91
C MET A 420 6.22 15.95 7.72
N VAL A 421 5.99 17.19 7.28
CA VAL A 421 6.75 17.89 6.25
C VAL A 421 7.97 18.53 6.89
N GLN A 422 9.14 18.17 6.39
CA GLN A 422 10.42 18.68 6.85
C GLN A 422 11.17 19.30 5.68
N TRP A 423 11.66 20.50 5.85
CA TRP A 423 12.47 21.18 4.85
C TRP A 423 13.95 20.90 5.03
N ARG A 424 14.66 20.86 3.93
CA ARG A 424 16.12 20.87 3.87
C ARG A 424 16.58 21.86 2.81
N ASP A 425 17.69 22.48 3.06
CA ASP A 425 18.41 23.30 2.10
C ASP A 425 19.41 22.45 1.33
N GLN A 426 19.78 22.89 0.14
CA GLN A 426 20.88 22.32 -0.62
C GLN A 426 22.17 22.46 0.20
N ALA A 427 22.94 21.37 0.31
CA ALA A 427 24.17 21.36 1.07
C ALA A 427 25.43 21.48 0.18
N VAL A 428 25.36 20.94 -1.02
CA VAL A 428 26.44 20.93 -2.02
C VAL A 428 25.85 21.06 -3.43
N GLU A 429 26.65 21.52 -4.38
CA GLU A 429 26.23 21.55 -5.78
C GLU A 429 26.19 20.14 -6.39
N PRO A 430 25.25 19.86 -7.31
CA PRO A 430 25.23 18.62 -8.06
C PRO A 430 26.50 18.44 -8.88
N PRO A 431 27.05 17.22 -9.02
CA PRO A 431 28.23 16.99 -9.82
C PRO A 431 27.91 16.99 -11.32
N GLY A 432 28.79 17.61 -12.13
CA GLY A 432 28.68 17.56 -13.60
C GLY A 432 27.37 18.09 -14.13
N ASP A 433 26.66 17.27 -14.94
CA ASP A 433 25.36 17.62 -15.52
C ASP A 433 24.16 17.11 -14.69
N ALA A 434 24.38 16.65 -13.46
CA ALA A 434 23.32 16.18 -12.61
C ALA A 434 22.35 17.33 -12.24
N ARG A 435 21.06 17.07 -12.37
CA ARG A 435 19.99 18.05 -12.13
C ARG A 435 18.93 17.51 -11.19
N SER A 436 18.24 18.41 -10.48
CA SER A 436 17.10 18.01 -9.67
C SER A 436 15.95 17.51 -10.53
N ASP A 437 15.06 16.69 -9.94
CA ASP A 437 13.85 16.26 -10.64
C ASP A 437 12.91 17.46 -10.90
N LEU A 438 12.90 18.41 -9.98
CA LEU A 438 12.13 19.65 -10.11
C LEU A 438 12.59 20.47 -11.33
N GLU A 439 13.91 20.69 -11.46
CA GLU A 439 14.49 21.40 -12.61
C GLU A 439 14.17 20.67 -13.93
N PHE A 440 14.38 19.36 -13.96
CA PHE A 440 14.11 18.57 -15.16
C PHE A 440 12.65 18.65 -15.61
N MET A 441 11.71 18.46 -14.68
CA MET A 441 10.28 18.50 -15.01
C MET A 441 9.82 19.89 -15.43
N TYR A 442 10.34 20.91 -14.79
CA TYR A 442 10.06 22.30 -15.13
C TYR A 442 10.55 22.66 -16.54
N GLU A 443 11.82 22.39 -16.82
CA GLU A 443 12.41 22.63 -18.14
C GLU A 443 11.74 21.80 -19.25
N LEU A 444 11.45 20.54 -19.02
CA LEU A 444 10.71 19.71 -19.96
C LEU A 444 9.32 20.29 -20.25
N GLY A 445 8.59 20.68 -19.22
CA GLY A 445 7.27 21.27 -19.35
C GLY A 445 7.30 22.62 -20.10
N ARG A 446 8.27 23.48 -19.80
CA ARG A 446 8.48 24.73 -20.52
C ARG A 446 8.74 24.51 -22.00
N ARG A 447 9.64 23.58 -22.36
CA ARG A 447 9.97 23.25 -23.76
C ARG A 447 8.77 22.66 -24.51
N ILE A 448 7.95 21.83 -23.85
CA ILE A 448 6.70 21.35 -24.44
C ILE A 448 5.75 22.53 -24.68
N ARG A 449 5.56 23.41 -23.70
CA ARG A 449 4.71 24.61 -23.81
C ARG A 449 5.17 25.54 -24.93
N GLU A 450 6.47 25.78 -25.07
CA GLU A 450 7.05 26.56 -26.19
C GLU A 450 6.74 25.94 -27.55
N LYS A 451 6.83 24.61 -27.68
CA LYS A 451 6.51 23.92 -28.93
C LYS A 451 5.02 23.98 -29.29
N LEU A 452 4.16 24.06 -28.28
CA LEU A 452 2.71 24.08 -28.44
C LEU A 452 2.11 25.50 -28.48
N GLN A 453 2.93 26.56 -28.31
CA GLN A 453 2.44 27.93 -28.16
C GLN A 453 1.51 28.41 -29.30
N ASP A 454 1.77 27.97 -30.53
CA ASP A 454 1.00 28.31 -31.73
C ASP A 454 0.01 27.20 -32.16
N SER A 455 -0.13 26.16 -31.34
CA SER A 455 -1.07 25.08 -31.64
C SER A 455 -2.52 25.55 -31.54
N THR A 456 -3.33 25.11 -32.48
CA THR A 456 -4.76 25.32 -32.49
C THR A 456 -5.55 24.06 -32.09
N ASP A 457 -4.87 22.97 -31.75
CA ASP A 457 -5.50 21.75 -31.27
C ASP A 457 -6.08 21.99 -29.87
N PRO A 458 -7.39 21.76 -29.67
CA PRO A 458 -8.01 21.95 -28.36
C PRO A 458 -7.37 21.14 -27.23
N ARG A 459 -6.73 20.00 -27.52
CA ARG A 459 -6.04 19.14 -26.53
C ARG A 459 -4.81 19.80 -25.94
N ASP A 460 -4.18 20.72 -26.67
CA ASP A 460 -2.96 21.41 -26.26
C ASP A 460 -3.22 22.58 -25.33
N ARG A 461 -4.49 23.05 -25.24
CA ARG A 461 -4.90 24.17 -24.37
C ARG A 461 -4.56 23.91 -22.91
N ALA A 462 -4.73 22.69 -22.44
CA ALA A 462 -4.39 22.29 -21.05
C ALA A 462 -2.94 22.64 -20.69
N ILE A 463 -2.00 22.48 -21.64
CA ILE A 463 -0.58 22.80 -21.48
C ILE A 463 -0.32 24.30 -21.68
N GLN A 464 -0.97 24.92 -22.69
CA GLN A 464 -0.79 26.35 -22.98
C GLN A 464 -1.25 27.25 -21.83
N GLU A 465 -2.29 26.85 -21.10
CA GLU A 465 -2.96 27.61 -20.06
C GLU A 465 -2.40 27.36 -18.65
N LEU A 466 -1.43 26.43 -18.47
CA LEU A 466 -0.78 26.17 -17.18
C LEU A 466 -0.04 27.41 -16.63
N THR A 467 -0.12 27.62 -15.31
CA THR A 467 0.50 28.77 -14.62
C THR A 467 1.87 28.42 -14.05
N TRP A 468 2.79 27.92 -14.86
CA TRP A 468 4.14 27.51 -14.41
C TRP A 468 5.13 28.68 -14.46
N ASP A 469 4.92 29.69 -13.66
CA ASP A 469 5.77 30.88 -13.61
C ASP A 469 6.43 31.01 -12.22
N TYR A 470 7.43 30.16 -11.96
CA TYR A 470 8.21 30.22 -10.74
C TYR A 470 9.47 31.07 -10.92
N PRO A 471 9.93 31.78 -9.85
CA PRO A 471 11.29 32.31 -9.82
C PRO A 471 12.29 31.16 -10.02
N VAL A 472 13.33 31.41 -10.80
CA VAL A 472 14.40 30.44 -11.06
C VAL A 472 15.74 30.96 -10.57
N ASN A 473 16.63 30.05 -10.16
CA ASN A 473 18.02 30.37 -9.84
C ASN A 473 18.85 30.60 -11.12
N GLU A 474 20.14 30.86 -10.98
CA GLU A 474 21.06 31.12 -12.11
C GLU A 474 21.21 29.93 -13.07
N HIS A 475 20.85 28.72 -12.65
CA HIS A 475 20.89 27.48 -13.44
C HIS A 475 19.53 27.16 -14.10
N GLY A 476 18.48 27.93 -13.80
CA GLY A 476 17.13 27.70 -14.32
C GLY A 476 16.26 26.79 -13.46
N GLU A 477 16.75 26.36 -12.31
CA GLU A 477 15.97 25.55 -11.36
C GLU A 477 14.92 26.42 -10.65
N PRO A 478 13.66 25.99 -10.61
CA PRO A 478 12.60 26.72 -9.92
C PRO A 478 12.82 26.76 -8.40
N ASP A 479 12.39 27.88 -7.80
CA ASP A 479 12.40 28.01 -6.34
C ASP A 479 11.40 27.04 -5.72
N ALA A 480 11.92 26.03 -5.01
CA ALA A 480 11.12 25.02 -4.34
C ALA A 480 10.18 25.62 -3.25
N GLU A 481 10.51 26.78 -2.66
CA GLU A 481 9.60 27.45 -1.73
C GLU A 481 8.43 28.11 -2.44
N ALA A 482 8.64 28.65 -3.65
CA ALA A 482 7.54 29.17 -4.46
C ALA A 482 6.57 28.05 -4.87
N VAL A 483 7.09 26.88 -5.22
CA VAL A 483 6.26 25.68 -5.47
C VAL A 483 5.48 25.25 -4.22
N LEU A 484 6.13 25.22 -3.05
CA LEU A 484 5.43 24.89 -1.80
C LEU A 484 4.36 25.93 -1.44
N ALA A 485 4.58 27.21 -1.75
CA ALA A 485 3.61 28.30 -1.55
C ALA A 485 2.37 28.11 -2.45
N GLU A 486 2.53 27.68 -3.70
CA GLU A 486 1.41 27.30 -4.58
C GLU A 486 0.65 26.10 -4.04
N ILE A 487 1.37 25.08 -3.57
CA ILE A 487 0.76 23.90 -2.96
C ILE A 487 -0.08 24.28 -1.73
N ASN A 488 0.40 25.20 -0.90
CA ASN A 488 -0.33 25.75 0.25
C ASN A 488 -1.61 26.48 -0.18
N GLY A 489 -1.51 27.29 -1.23
CA GLY A 489 -2.60 28.14 -1.70
C GLY A 489 -2.70 29.51 -1.02
N ARG A 490 -3.54 30.37 -1.59
CA ARG A 490 -3.71 31.77 -1.20
C ARG A 490 -5.12 32.30 -1.48
N HIS A 491 -5.44 33.44 -0.92
CA HIS A 491 -6.58 34.26 -1.29
C HIS A 491 -6.28 35.03 -2.59
N LEU A 492 -7.22 35.04 -3.53
CA LEU A 492 -7.06 35.70 -4.83
C LEU A 492 -7.68 37.07 -4.90
N ASP A 493 -8.64 37.39 -4.02
CA ASP A 493 -9.39 38.67 -4.05
C ASP A 493 -9.58 39.27 -2.66
N GLY A 494 -10.25 40.42 -2.62
CA GLY A 494 -10.60 41.16 -1.41
C GLY A 494 -9.39 41.70 -0.65
N GLU A 495 -9.59 42.02 0.63
CA GLU A 495 -8.54 42.55 1.52
C GLU A 495 -7.41 41.55 1.82
N ARG A 496 -7.64 40.26 1.52
CA ARG A 496 -6.68 39.20 1.74
C ARG A 496 -5.91 38.79 0.48
N ALA A 497 -6.20 39.40 -0.67
CA ALA A 497 -5.55 39.04 -1.94
C ALA A 497 -4.04 38.86 -1.81
N GLY A 498 -3.51 37.74 -2.27
CA GLY A 498 -2.10 37.36 -2.18
C GLY A 498 -1.65 36.80 -0.84
N ARG A 499 -2.48 36.76 0.20
CA ARG A 499 -2.12 36.16 1.50
C ARG A 499 -2.25 34.63 1.42
N PRO A 500 -1.26 33.90 1.91
CA PRO A 500 -1.36 32.42 2.02
C PRO A 500 -2.54 31.99 2.87
N LEU A 501 -3.11 30.82 2.53
CA LEU A 501 -4.11 30.16 3.36
C LEU A 501 -3.48 29.68 4.67
N SER A 502 -4.18 29.91 5.78
CA SER A 502 -3.77 29.42 7.10
C SER A 502 -4.25 27.98 7.37
N SER A 503 -5.23 27.50 6.64
CA SER A 503 -5.71 26.11 6.66
C SER A 503 -6.67 25.85 5.49
N PHE A 504 -6.96 24.58 5.22
CA PHE A 504 -7.95 24.18 4.22
C PHE A 504 -9.37 24.68 4.50
N ALA A 505 -9.70 25.05 5.74
CA ALA A 505 -10.99 25.62 6.09
C ALA A 505 -11.22 27.02 5.47
N GLU A 506 -10.18 27.69 5.01
CA GLU A 506 -10.26 28.97 4.32
C GLU A 506 -10.54 28.84 2.81
N MET A 507 -10.41 27.64 2.23
CA MET A 507 -10.72 27.38 0.82
C MET A 507 -12.18 27.64 0.49
N ARG A 508 -12.46 28.15 -0.72
CA ARG A 508 -13.78 28.54 -1.22
C ARG A 508 -14.06 27.90 -2.57
N ALA A 509 -15.35 27.64 -2.83
CA ALA A 509 -15.83 27.10 -4.10
C ALA A 509 -16.15 28.18 -5.15
N ASP A 510 -16.02 29.45 -4.81
CA ASP A 510 -16.35 30.58 -5.68
C ASP A 510 -15.17 31.08 -6.52
N GLY A 511 -14.02 30.44 -6.43
CA GLY A 511 -12.80 30.82 -7.13
C GLY A 511 -12.03 32.00 -6.49
N SER A 512 -12.40 32.42 -5.29
CA SER A 512 -11.70 33.48 -4.53
C SER A 512 -10.44 32.96 -3.80
N THR A 513 -10.17 31.67 -3.88
CA THR A 513 -8.96 31.02 -3.35
C THR A 513 -8.40 30.01 -4.35
N ASP A 514 -7.12 29.76 -4.27
CA ASP A 514 -6.42 28.65 -4.95
C ASP A 514 -5.65 27.79 -3.94
N GLY A 515 -5.18 26.60 -4.38
CA GLY A 515 -4.32 25.74 -3.57
C GLY A 515 -4.05 24.41 -4.22
N GLY A 516 -2.78 24.10 -4.46
CA GLY A 516 -2.35 22.87 -5.16
C GLY A 516 -2.64 21.57 -4.42
N CYS A 517 -2.83 21.62 -3.08
CA CYS A 517 -3.17 20.43 -2.31
C CYS A 517 -3.82 20.80 -0.97
N TRP A 518 -5.11 20.55 -0.81
CA TRP A 518 -5.90 20.98 0.35
C TRP A 518 -5.34 20.51 1.71
N ILE A 519 -4.77 19.31 1.80
CA ILE A 519 -4.19 18.81 3.07
C ILE A 519 -2.92 19.56 3.48
N TYR A 520 -2.24 20.23 2.53
CA TYR A 520 -1.04 21.01 2.79
C TYR A 520 -1.35 22.49 3.11
N ALA A 521 -2.60 22.94 2.98
CA ALA A 521 -2.97 24.31 3.31
C ALA A 521 -2.66 24.61 4.80
N GLY A 522 -1.86 25.65 5.01
CA GLY A 522 -1.29 26.01 6.30
C GLY A 522 0.21 25.77 6.46
N VAL A 523 0.84 24.98 5.55
CA VAL A 523 2.29 24.76 5.61
C VAL A 523 3.09 26.03 5.36
N TYR A 524 2.50 27.00 4.66
CA TYR A 524 3.08 28.31 4.37
C TYR A 524 2.29 29.47 5.03
N ALA A 525 1.59 29.19 6.12
CA ALA A 525 0.82 30.17 6.85
C ALA A 525 1.67 31.38 7.24
N ASP A 526 1.07 32.58 7.19
CA ASP A 526 1.72 33.86 7.49
C ASP A 526 2.92 34.19 6.59
N GLY A 527 3.03 33.55 5.43
CA GLY A 527 4.14 33.76 4.50
C GLY A 527 5.45 33.12 4.97
N VAL A 528 5.39 32.19 5.92
CA VAL A 528 6.54 31.51 6.50
C VAL A 528 6.48 30.02 6.21
N ASN A 529 7.57 29.45 5.68
CA ASN A 529 7.70 28.00 5.48
C ASN A 529 7.76 27.27 6.83
N GLN A 530 6.62 26.75 7.27
CA GLN A 530 6.49 26.03 8.54
C GLN A 530 7.27 24.70 8.57
N ALA A 531 7.58 24.12 7.42
CA ALA A 531 8.39 22.90 7.33
C ALA A 531 9.85 23.12 7.75
N ARG A 532 10.32 24.40 7.74
CA ARG A 532 11.65 24.78 8.22
C ARG A 532 11.79 24.81 9.74
N ARG A 533 10.70 24.75 10.50
CA ARG A 533 10.76 24.85 11.96
C ARG A 533 11.62 23.76 12.58
N ARG A 534 12.51 24.17 13.51
CA ARG A 534 13.43 23.27 14.19
C ARG A 534 13.57 23.53 15.71
N PRO A 535 12.62 24.25 16.36
CA PRO A 535 12.82 24.47 17.77
C PRO A 535 12.82 23.11 18.51
N ALA A 536 13.72 22.99 19.47
CA ALA A 536 13.83 21.85 20.35
C ALA A 536 13.97 22.41 21.76
N THR A 537 12.86 22.53 22.48
CA THR A 537 12.88 22.99 23.86
C THR A 537 12.57 21.82 24.78
N PRO A 538 13.03 21.85 26.06
CA PRO A 538 12.73 20.80 27.02
C PRO A 538 11.21 20.61 27.26
N GLU A 539 10.43 21.66 27.05
CA GLU A 539 8.99 21.66 27.25
C GLU A 539 8.22 20.89 26.16
N GLN A 540 8.82 20.72 24.99
CA GLN A 540 8.19 19.98 23.91
C GLN A 540 8.16 18.45 24.14
N GLY A 541 8.95 17.97 25.09
CA GLY A 541 9.06 16.54 25.35
C GLY A 541 9.51 15.75 24.13
N GLU A 542 9.08 14.51 24.03
CA GLU A 542 9.49 13.58 22.99
C GLU A 542 8.84 13.85 21.63
N ILE A 543 7.66 14.47 21.60
CA ILE A 543 6.89 14.71 20.38
C ILE A 543 7.47 15.83 19.54
N ALA A 544 8.21 16.77 20.15
CA ALA A 544 8.78 17.94 19.49
C ALA A 544 7.75 18.68 18.61
N ALA A 545 6.65 19.10 19.22
CA ALA A 545 5.43 19.59 18.56
C ALA A 545 5.69 20.74 17.58
N GLU A 546 6.75 21.49 17.75
CA GLU A 546 7.12 22.61 16.90
C GLU A 546 8.13 22.29 15.79
N TRP A 547 8.58 21.05 15.69
CA TRP A 547 9.52 20.62 14.65
C TRP A 547 8.78 20.31 13.33
N GLY A 548 9.16 20.98 12.22
CA GLY A 548 8.52 20.83 10.92
C GLY A 548 7.01 21.19 10.97
N TRP A 549 6.22 20.63 10.06
CA TRP A 549 4.77 20.83 9.98
C TRP A 549 4.09 19.51 9.62
N ALA A 550 2.97 19.20 10.22
CA ALA A 550 2.26 17.92 9.95
C ALA A 550 0.84 18.19 9.46
N TRP A 551 0.51 17.65 8.30
CA TRP A 551 -0.84 17.73 7.78
C TRP A 551 -1.80 16.74 8.49
N PRO A 552 -3.12 17.00 8.53
CA PRO A 552 -3.74 18.30 8.28
C PRO A 552 -3.52 19.27 9.46
N ALA A 553 -3.47 20.54 9.16
CA ALA A 553 -3.49 21.64 10.15
C ALA A 553 -2.43 21.52 11.26
N ASN A 554 -1.25 21.05 10.96
CA ASN A 554 -0.11 20.82 11.88
C ASN A 554 -0.41 19.84 13.04
N ARG A 555 -1.19 18.80 12.77
CA ARG A 555 -1.58 17.79 13.75
C ARG A 555 -0.68 16.55 13.65
N ARG A 556 0.26 16.37 14.57
CA ARG A 556 1.29 15.33 14.49
C ARG A 556 0.82 13.95 14.88
N VAL A 557 0.23 13.83 16.06
CA VAL A 557 -0.41 12.61 16.52
C VAL A 557 -1.92 12.84 16.44
N LEU A 558 -2.61 11.96 15.73
CA LEU A 558 -4.04 12.07 15.57
C LEU A 558 -4.71 10.99 16.39
N TYR A 559 -5.10 11.35 17.61
CA TYR A 559 -6.05 10.56 18.36
C TYR A 559 -7.44 10.94 17.92
N ASN A 560 -8.27 9.95 17.63
CA ASN A 560 -9.63 10.24 17.20
C ASN A 560 -10.59 10.35 18.38
N ARG A 561 -11.86 10.61 18.09
CA ARG A 561 -12.91 10.73 19.09
C ARG A 561 -12.99 9.53 20.06
N ALA A 562 -12.64 8.32 19.60
CA ALA A 562 -12.64 7.10 20.40
C ALA A 562 -11.51 7.01 21.44
N SER A 563 -10.63 8.03 21.50
CA SER A 563 -9.66 8.18 22.59
C SER A 563 -10.31 8.47 23.95
N ALA A 564 -11.57 8.91 23.94
CA ALA A 564 -12.41 9.09 25.11
C ALA A 564 -13.69 8.23 25.02
N ASP A 565 -14.36 8.04 26.15
CA ASP A 565 -15.63 7.30 26.22
C ASP A 565 -16.79 8.08 25.53
N PRO A 566 -18.00 7.50 25.37
CA PRO A 566 -19.11 8.19 24.73
C PRO A 566 -19.49 9.53 25.39
N GLU A 567 -19.27 9.68 26.69
CA GLU A 567 -19.50 10.92 27.42
C GLU A 567 -18.31 11.90 27.33
N GLY A 568 -17.23 11.56 26.61
CA GLY A 568 -16.08 12.43 26.46
C GLY A 568 -15.05 12.33 27.59
N ARG A 569 -15.23 11.43 28.57
CA ARG A 569 -14.26 11.21 29.63
C ARG A 569 -13.11 10.32 29.14
N PRO A 570 -11.88 10.48 29.65
CA PRO A 570 -10.80 9.54 29.34
C PRO A 570 -11.20 8.10 29.70
N TRP A 571 -10.82 7.13 28.88
CA TRP A 571 -11.02 5.71 29.24
C TRP A 571 -10.31 5.32 30.53
N SER A 572 -9.13 5.92 30.76
CA SER A 572 -8.39 5.82 32.01
C SER A 572 -7.49 7.03 32.21
N GLU A 573 -7.09 7.34 33.44
CA GLU A 573 -6.11 8.41 33.69
C GLU A 573 -4.73 8.11 33.09
N ARG A 574 -4.40 6.82 32.94
CA ARG A 574 -3.13 6.35 32.35
C ARG A 574 -3.03 6.65 30.84
N LYS A 575 -4.16 6.73 30.13
CA LYS A 575 -4.28 6.99 28.69
C LYS A 575 -4.97 8.32 28.39
N LYS A 576 -4.92 9.26 29.34
CA LYS A 576 -5.57 10.56 29.24
C LYS A 576 -4.70 11.54 28.44
N LEU A 577 -4.80 11.48 27.12
CA LEU A 577 -4.15 12.43 26.23
C LEU A 577 -5.15 13.30 25.44
N VAL A 578 -6.43 12.90 25.34
CA VAL A 578 -7.52 13.68 24.74
C VAL A 578 -8.80 13.40 25.53
N TRP A 579 -9.54 14.48 25.93
CA TRP A 579 -10.82 14.38 26.62
C TRP A 579 -11.67 15.64 26.39
N TRP A 580 -12.95 15.56 26.68
CA TRP A 580 -13.86 16.70 26.69
C TRP A 580 -13.74 17.47 28.00
N ASP A 581 -13.46 18.77 27.91
CA ASP A 581 -13.45 19.67 29.04
C ASP A 581 -14.80 20.41 29.10
N GLU A 582 -15.63 20.03 30.05
CA GLU A 582 -16.99 20.60 30.18
C GLU A 582 -16.97 22.09 30.56
N GLU A 583 -15.94 22.53 31.31
CA GLU A 583 -15.82 23.94 31.72
C GLU A 583 -15.37 24.81 30.55
N ALA A 584 -14.42 24.34 29.79
CA ALA A 584 -13.93 25.02 28.58
C ALA A 584 -14.87 24.85 27.39
N GLY A 585 -15.75 23.85 27.39
CA GLY A 585 -16.65 23.52 26.30
C GLY A 585 -15.89 23.07 25.02
N THR A 586 -14.79 22.36 25.21
CA THR A 586 -13.92 21.96 24.10
C THR A 586 -13.19 20.64 24.37
N TRP A 587 -12.86 19.93 23.30
CA TRP A 587 -11.90 18.83 23.36
C TRP A 587 -10.52 19.41 23.65
N THR A 588 -9.85 18.84 24.62
CA THR A 588 -8.55 19.28 25.13
C THR A 588 -7.66 18.09 25.48
N GLY A 589 -6.41 18.33 25.83
CA GLY A 589 -5.44 17.32 26.29
C GLY A 589 -4.03 17.63 25.88
N ASP A 590 -3.14 16.63 26.05
CA ASP A 590 -1.71 16.74 25.74
C ASP A 590 -1.42 16.57 24.24
N ASP A 591 -2.43 16.16 23.46
CA ASP A 591 -2.34 16.01 22.04
C ASP A 591 -3.62 16.46 21.32
N VAL A 592 -3.62 16.46 20.01
CA VAL A 592 -4.67 17.05 19.19
C VAL A 592 -5.60 15.97 18.65
N PRO A 593 -6.93 16.06 18.93
CA PRO A 593 -7.88 15.16 18.30
C PRO A 593 -8.08 15.50 16.81
N ASP A 594 -8.37 14.51 16.00
CA ASP A 594 -8.76 14.67 14.59
C ASP A 594 -10.24 15.10 14.43
N PHE A 595 -10.89 15.40 15.52
CA PHE A 595 -12.32 15.67 15.65
C PHE A 595 -12.56 17.19 15.88
N PRO A 596 -13.72 17.75 15.49
CA PRO A 596 -14.03 19.17 15.73
C PRO A 596 -14.00 19.55 17.21
N LEU A 597 -13.12 20.47 17.58
CA LEU A 597 -12.80 20.77 18.98
C LEU A 597 -14.01 21.21 19.83
N THR A 598 -14.98 21.87 19.23
CA THR A 598 -16.18 22.37 19.95
C THR A 598 -17.39 21.45 19.82
N LYS A 599 -17.27 20.30 19.18
CA LYS A 599 -18.35 19.31 19.02
C LYS A 599 -18.57 18.57 20.35
N ARG A 600 -19.69 18.81 20.99
CA ARG A 600 -20.03 18.15 22.26
C ARG A 600 -20.18 16.63 22.12
N PRO A 601 -19.86 15.84 23.15
CA PRO A 601 -20.03 14.38 23.10
C PRO A 601 -21.49 13.93 22.84
N ASP A 602 -22.48 14.72 23.28
CA ASP A 602 -23.90 14.46 23.14
C ASP A 602 -24.54 15.12 21.89
N ASP A 603 -23.75 15.76 21.03
CA ASP A 603 -24.25 16.39 19.81
C ASP A 603 -24.75 15.31 18.81
N PRO A 604 -26.01 15.34 18.37
CA PRO A 604 -26.53 14.34 17.43
C PRO A 604 -26.00 14.52 16.00
N GLY A 605 -25.35 15.63 15.70
CA GLY A 605 -25.01 16.05 14.33
C GLY A 605 -26.22 16.67 13.61
N ASP A 606 -25.90 17.33 12.47
CA ASP A 606 -26.89 17.95 11.59
C ASP A 606 -26.64 17.50 10.15
N PRO A 607 -27.27 16.39 9.73
CA PRO A 607 -27.05 15.84 8.39
C PRO A 607 -27.42 16.81 7.24
N GLU A 608 -28.32 17.75 7.49
CA GLU A 608 -28.74 18.70 6.43
C GLU A 608 -27.67 19.76 6.15
N ARG A 609 -26.76 19.98 7.10
CA ARG A 609 -25.66 20.93 6.93
C ARG A 609 -24.41 20.29 6.34
N GLY A 610 -24.31 18.96 6.37
CA GLY A 610 -23.17 18.22 5.84
C GLY A 610 -21.83 18.48 6.53
N GLY A 611 -20.78 17.85 6.04
CA GLY A 611 -19.39 18.05 6.47
C GLY A 611 -19.18 17.81 7.96
N ALA A 612 -18.45 18.72 8.61
CA ALA A 612 -18.20 18.66 10.05
C ALA A 612 -19.46 18.85 10.92
N ALA A 613 -20.49 19.52 10.38
CA ALA A 613 -21.76 19.68 11.08
C ALA A 613 -22.55 18.39 11.15
N ALA A 614 -22.47 17.55 10.13
CA ALA A 614 -23.16 16.24 10.08
C ALA A 614 -22.56 15.20 11.03
N LEU A 615 -21.32 15.37 11.47
CA LEU A 615 -20.71 14.48 12.45
C LEU A 615 -21.47 14.56 13.78
N SER A 616 -21.82 13.40 14.35
CA SER A 616 -22.30 13.33 15.72
C SER A 616 -21.14 13.42 16.72
N GLY A 617 -21.44 13.71 17.97
CA GLY A 617 -20.44 13.75 19.05
C GLY A 617 -19.74 12.40 19.32
N THR A 618 -20.22 11.32 18.71
CA THR A 618 -19.62 9.96 18.82
C THR A 618 -19.05 9.42 17.52
N ASP A 619 -19.07 10.16 16.42
CA ASP A 619 -18.46 9.73 15.15
C ASP A 619 -16.93 9.80 15.25
N ALA A 620 -16.27 8.67 15.41
CA ALA A 620 -14.83 8.60 15.60
C ALA A 620 -14.03 8.48 14.30
N PHE A 621 -14.62 7.89 13.27
CA PHE A 621 -13.96 7.61 12.01
C PHE A 621 -14.46 8.55 10.91
N ILE A 622 -14.01 9.80 10.98
CA ILE A 622 -14.54 10.94 10.20
C ILE A 622 -14.32 10.86 8.69
N MET A 623 -13.53 9.89 8.22
CA MET A 623 -13.36 9.58 6.80
C MET A 623 -14.40 8.57 6.29
N GLN A 624 -15.12 7.90 7.19
CA GLN A 624 -16.17 6.97 6.81
C GLN A 624 -17.52 7.68 6.74
N SER A 625 -18.36 7.27 5.77
CA SER A 625 -19.67 7.87 5.54
C SER A 625 -20.64 7.74 6.73
N ASP A 626 -20.48 6.68 7.55
CA ASP A 626 -21.25 6.43 8.75
C ASP A 626 -20.54 6.90 10.04
N GLY A 627 -19.31 7.40 9.95
CA GLY A 627 -18.49 7.84 11.07
C GLY A 627 -17.97 6.73 11.98
N ARG A 628 -18.02 5.46 11.55
CA ARG A 628 -17.72 4.27 12.38
C ARG A 628 -16.52 3.48 11.87
N GLY A 629 -15.87 2.75 12.78
CA GLY A 629 -14.85 1.77 12.43
C GLY A 629 -15.48 0.51 11.84
N TRP A 630 -15.02 0.12 10.63
CA TRP A 630 -15.63 -0.99 9.90
C TRP A 630 -15.02 -2.34 10.27
N LEU A 631 -15.72 -3.13 11.06
CA LEU A 631 -15.46 -4.56 11.26
C LEU A 631 -15.84 -5.37 10.02
N PHE A 632 -16.90 -4.98 9.35
CA PHE A 632 -17.36 -5.47 8.06
C PHE A 632 -17.34 -4.31 7.06
N ALA A 633 -16.79 -4.49 5.87
CA ALA A 633 -16.74 -3.45 4.84
C ALA A 633 -17.82 -3.69 3.78
N PRO A 634 -18.92 -2.91 3.77
CA PRO A 634 -19.97 -3.07 2.78
C PRO A 634 -19.52 -2.65 1.39
N THR A 635 -18.48 -1.88 1.30
CA THR A 635 -17.87 -1.37 0.08
C THR A 635 -16.39 -1.11 0.30
N GLY A 636 -15.67 -0.76 -0.74
CA GLY A 636 -14.29 -0.33 -0.59
C GLY A 636 -13.25 -1.42 -0.81
N LEU A 637 -13.64 -2.66 -1.03
CA LEU A 637 -12.78 -3.81 -1.33
C LEU A 637 -13.37 -4.58 -2.52
N VAL A 638 -12.49 -5.19 -3.31
CA VAL A 638 -12.90 -5.96 -4.49
C VAL A 638 -12.90 -7.48 -4.26
N ASP A 639 -12.36 -7.94 -3.12
CA ASP A 639 -12.15 -9.35 -2.82
C ASP A 639 -12.95 -9.87 -1.61
N GLY A 640 -13.85 -9.06 -1.09
CA GLY A 640 -14.77 -9.48 -0.03
C GLY A 640 -14.86 -8.53 1.16
N PRO A 641 -15.99 -8.53 1.88
CA PRO A 641 -16.25 -7.62 2.99
C PRO A 641 -15.53 -8.03 4.29
N LEU A 642 -15.07 -9.28 4.37
CA LEU A 642 -14.34 -9.84 5.50
C LEU A 642 -13.04 -10.50 5.03
N PRO A 643 -11.93 -10.33 5.78
CA PRO A 643 -10.71 -11.05 5.49
C PRO A 643 -10.90 -12.56 5.60
N THR A 644 -10.55 -13.29 4.56
CA THR A 644 -10.52 -14.77 4.58
C THR A 644 -9.21 -15.28 4.01
N HIS A 645 -8.79 -16.47 4.47
CA HIS A 645 -7.53 -17.05 4.04
C HIS A 645 -7.67 -17.77 2.70
N TYR A 646 -6.76 -17.44 1.79
CA TYR A 646 -6.49 -18.18 0.56
C TYR A 646 -5.00 -18.50 0.46
N GLU A 647 -4.68 -19.62 -0.14
CA GLU A 647 -3.30 -19.99 -0.45
C GLU A 647 -2.78 -19.23 -1.69
N SER A 648 -1.47 -19.08 -1.78
CA SER A 648 -0.83 -18.59 -3.00
C SER A 648 -1.12 -19.55 -4.18
N PRO A 649 -1.23 -19.06 -5.42
CA PRO A 649 -1.37 -19.93 -6.61
C PRO A 649 -0.27 -20.97 -6.72
N GLU A 650 0.90 -20.70 -6.18
CA GLU A 650 2.07 -21.58 -6.21
C GLU A 650 2.25 -22.39 -4.92
N SER A 651 1.35 -22.25 -3.94
CA SER A 651 1.45 -22.98 -2.68
C SER A 651 1.43 -24.47 -2.92
N THR A 652 2.39 -25.19 -2.33
CA THR A 652 2.43 -26.65 -2.33
C THR A 652 1.48 -27.26 -1.29
N ILE A 653 0.76 -26.43 -0.55
CA ILE A 653 -0.18 -26.79 0.50
C ILE A 653 -1.58 -26.44 0.00
N PRO A 654 -2.53 -27.39 0.05
CA PRO A 654 -3.93 -27.11 -0.29
C PRO A 654 -4.54 -26.10 0.70
N ASN A 655 -5.51 -25.32 0.23
CA ASN A 655 -6.26 -24.46 1.13
C ASN A 655 -7.00 -25.31 2.18
N PRO A 656 -6.76 -25.10 3.47
CA PRO A 656 -7.36 -25.93 4.51
C PRO A 656 -8.83 -25.65 4.76
N LEU A 657 -9.37 -24.55 4.18
CA LEU A 657 -10.74 -24.10 4.41
C LEU A 657 -11.70 -24.50 3.28
N TYR A 658 -11.26 -24.37 2.03
CA TYR A 658 -12.14 -24.44 0.86
C TYR A 658 -11.51 -25.17 -0.30
N SER A 659 -12.32 -25.62 -1.26
CA SER A 659 -11.83 -26.06 -2.56
C SER A 659 -11.24 -24.91 -3.37
N GLN A 660 -11.69 -23.68 -3.12
CA GLN A 660 -11.09 -22.46 -3.68
C GLN A 660 -9.67 -22.26 -3.14
N GLN A 661 -8.67 -22.60 -3.95
CA GLN A 661 -7.25 -22.57 -3.54
C GLN A 661 -6.75 -21.14 -3.30
N SER A 662 -6.98 -20.24 -4.24
CA SER A 662 -6.44 -18.89 -4.22
C SER A 662 -7.54 -17.84 -4.30
N ASN A 663 -7.23 -16.60 -3.91
CA ASN A 663 -8.16 -15.47 -4.00
C ASN A 663 -8.76 -15.42 -5.42
N PRO A 664 -10.10 -15.52 -5.57
CA PRO A 664 -10.75 -15.61 -6.88
C PRO A 664 -10.61 -14.32 -7.72
N THR A 665 -10.45 -13.17 -7.06
CA THR A 665 -10.34 -11.86 -7.72
C THR A 665 -8.88 -11.40 -7.90
N ARG A 666 -7.89 -12.24 -7.57
CA ARG A 666 -6.48 -11.91 -7.77
C ARG A 666 -6.18 -11.53 -9.22
N VAL A 667 -5.26 -10.63 -9.45
CA VAL A 667 -4.81 -10.29 -10.80
C VAL A 667 -3.59 -11.13 -11.16
N THR A 668 -3.69 -11.88 -12.26
CA THR A 668 -2.60 -12.69 -12.81
C THR A 668 -2.48 -12.46 -14.30
N PHE A 669 -1.30 -12.04 -14.75
CA PHE A 669 -1.03 -11.87 -16.18
C PHE A 669 -0.61 -13.20 -16.80
N ARG A 670 -1.37 -13.69 -17.77
CA ARG A 670 -1.07 -14.94 -18.49
C ARG A 670 -0.06 -14.67 -19.60
N SER A 671 1.09 -15.31 -19.53
CA SER A 671 2.16 -15.25 -20.51
C SER A 671 3.04 -16.48 -20.38
N GLU A 672 3.65 -16.95 -21.46
CA GLU A 672 4.66 -18.02 -21.43
C GLU A 672 5.86 -17.66 -20.53
N ASP A 673 6.13 -16.39 -20.38
CA ASP A 673 7.18 -15.87 -19.49
C ASP A 673 6.71 -15.65 -18.05
N ASN A 674 5.40 -15.81 -17.74
CA ASN A 674 4.82 -15.63 -16.43
C ASN A 674 4.08 -16.88 -15.90
N LEU A 675 4.62 -18.05 -16.18
CA LEU A 675 4.03 -19.30 -15.68
C LEU A 675 4.15 -19.41 -14.18
N SER A 676 3.11 -19.89 -13.52
CA SER A 676 3.11 -20.26 -12.11
C SER A 676 3.30 -21.78 -11.96
N SER A 677 3.92 -22.20 -10.87
CA SER A 677 3.96 -23.62 -10.49
C SER A 677 2.52 -24.13 -10.29
N PRO A 678 2.19 -25.37 -10.67
CA PRO A 678 0.81 -25.87 -10.57
C PRO A 678 0.35 -26.16 -9.12
N GLY A 679 1.12 -25.83 -8.11
CA GLY A 679 0.72 -25.91 -6.71
C GLY A 679 0.61 -27.33 -6.13
N ALA A 680 -0.21 -27.47 -5.07
CA ALA A 680 -0.26 -28.66 -4.21
C ALA A 680 -0.88 -29.91 -4.85
N SER A 681 -1.83 -29.74 -5.75
CA SER A 681 -2.63 -30.84 -6.33
C SER A 681 -2.00 -31.49 -7.55
N ALA A 682 -0.84 -31.02 -8.01
CA ALA A 682 -0.19 -31.47 -9.22
C ALA A 682 1.30 -31.81 -8.97
N ARG A 683 1.96 -32.39 -9.97
CA ARG A 683 3.41 -32.67 -9.94
C ARG A 683 4.29 -31.44 -9.62
N GLY A 684 3.73 -30.25 -9.66
CA GLY A 684 4.43 -29.02 -9.32
C GLY A 684 4.99 -28.98 -7.91
N GLY A 685 4.25 -29.51 -6.93
CA GLY A 685 4.70 -29.61 -5.56
C GLY A 685 5.85 -30.60 -5.35
N GLU A 686 6.02 -31.58 -6.23
CA GLU A 686 7.17 -32.50 -6.22
C GLU A 686 8.42 -31.87 -6.88
N VAL A 687 8.21 -30.97 -7.86
CA VAL A 687 9.29 -30.33 -8.61
C VAL A 687 9.77 -29.05 -7.94
N TYR A 688 8.85 -28.27 -7.36
CA TYR A 688 9.11 -27.02 -6.65
C TYR A 688 8.66 -27.11 -5.19
N PRO A 689 9.28 -27.96 -4.35
CA PRO A 689 8.74 -28.31 -3.04
C PRO A 689 8.93 -27.25 -1.96
N TYR A 690 9.83 -26.28 -2.15
CA TYR A 690 10.22 -25.35 -1.14
C TYR A 690 9.58 -23.98 -1.35
N ILE A 691 9.32 -23.27 -0.26
CA ILE A 691 8.85 -21.88 -0.29
C ILE A 691 10.08 -20.97 -0.26
N PHE A 692 10.10 -19.92 -1.08
CA PHE A 692 11.06 -18.84 -0.88
C PHE A 692 10.36 -17.51 -0.56
N THR A 693 11.02 -16.73 0.28
CA THR A 693 10.61 -15.39 0.66
C THR A 693 11.73 -14.38 0.45
N THR A 694 11.40 -13.16 0.10
CA THR A 694 12.38 -12.09 -0.03
C THR A 694 12.44 -11.22 1.22
N TYR A 695 13.62 -10.72 1.55
CA TYR A 695 13.83 -9.80 2.67
C TYR A 695 14.84 -8.71 2.35
N ARG A 696 15.01 -7.78 3.28
CA ARG A 696 15.94 -6.64 3.19
C ARG A 696 17.08 -6.83 4.18
N ILE A 697 18.25 -6.35 3.81
CA ILE A 697 19.43 -6.28 4.66
C ILE A 697 19.82 -4.82 4.88
N THR A 698 20.67 -4.55 5.87
CA THR A 698 21.08 -3.20 6.24
C THR A 698 22.04 -2.57 5.22
N GLU A 699 22.88 -3.39 4.62
CA GLU A 699 24.00 -2.97 3.78
C GLU A 699 23.54 -2.46 2.40
N HIS A 700 22.40 -2.94 1.92
CA HIS A 700 21.88 -2.55 0.60
C HIS A 700 20.46 -1.98 0.70
N HIS A 701 20.16 -1.02 -0.18
CA HIS A 701 18.90 -0.29 -0.23
C HIS A 701 18.07 -0.67 -1.46
N THR A 702 16.78 -0.93 -1.28
CA THR A 702 15.81 -1.30 -2.33
C THR A 702 16.38 -2.32 -3.34
N ALA A 703 16.32 -2.09 -4.66
CA ALA A 703 16.91 -2.94 -5.69
C ALA A 703 18.44 -2.80 -5.83
N GLY A 704 19.10 -2.14 -4.87
CA GLY A 704 20.55 -1.99 -4.85
C GLY A 704 21.12 -0.97 -5.84
N GLY A 705 20.29 -0.22 -6.54
CA GLY A 705 20.69 0.73 -7.58
C GLY A 705 21.57 1.89 -7.10
N MET A 706 21.58 2.17 -5.80
CA MET A 706 22.52 3.11 -5.20
C MET A 706 23.64 2.38 -4.44
N SER A 707 23.27 1.48 -3.55
CA SER A 707 24.18 0.91 -2.56
C SER A 707 25.24 -0.01 -3.16
N ARG A 708 24.95 -0.76 -4.24
CA ARG A 708 25.92 -1.63 -4.89
C ARG A 708 27.02 -0.88 -5.66
N PHE A 709 26.84 0.42 -5.87
CA PHE A 709 27.85 1.31 -6.47
C PHE A 709 28.74 1.99 -5.41
N LEU A 710 28.45 1.84 -4.11
CA LEU A 710 29.21 2.45 -3.02
C LEU A 710 30.23 1.45 -2.46
N PRO A 711 31.54 1.77 -2.51
CA PRO A 711 32.60 0.81 -2.16
C PRO A 711 32.46 0.22 -0.75
N TYR A 712 32.12 1.03 0.25
CA TYR A 712 31.98 0.57 1.64
C TYR A 712 30.83 -0.41 1.84
N LEU A 713 29.70 -0.17 1.18
CA LEU A 713 28.54 -1.05 1.27
C LEU A 713 28.76 -2.33 0.47
N ALA A 714 29.41 -2.22 -0.69
CA ALA A 714 29.83 -3.36 -1.50
C ALA A 714 30.84 -4.26 -0.77
N GLU A 715 31.75 -3.68 0.01
CA GLU A 715 32.70 -4.43 0.85
C GLU A 715 31.99 -5.17 1.99
N LEU A 716 31.00 -4.54 2.64
CA LEU A 716 30.25 -5.14 3.74
C LEU A 716 29.42 -6.33 3.29
N GLN A 717 28.81 -6.26 2.12
CA GLN A 717 27.99 -7.34 1.55
C GLN A 717 28.23 -7.48 0.04
N PRO A 718 29.29 -8.20 -0.36
CA PRO A 718 29.71 -8.28 -1.78
C PRO A 718 28.91 -9.29 -2.61
N GLU A 719 28.34 -10.33 -2.00
CA GLU A 719 27.70 -11.45 -2.71
C GLU A 719 26.27 -11.65 -2.24
N MET A 720 25.42 -12.04 -3.20
CA MET A 720 24.09 -12.55 -2.90
C MET A 720 24.21 -13.92 -2.24
N TYR A 721 23.38 -14.16 -1.23
CA TYR A 721 23.28 -15.45 -0.57
C TYR A 721 21.81 -15.88 -0.41
N CYS A 722 21.60 -17.19 -0.23
CA CYS A 722 20.32 -17.76 0.20
C CYS A 722 20.47 -18.31 1.62
N GLU A 723 19.55 -17.94 2.52
CA GLU A 723 19.46 -18.50 3.85
C GLU A 723 18.66 -19.78 3.82
N VAL A 724 19.22 -20.86 4.32
CA VAL A 724 18.59 -22.18 4.44
C VAL A 724 18.81 -22.75 5.84
N SER A 725 17.87 -23.57 6.32
CA SER A 725 18.07 -24.28 7.59
C SER A 725 19.13 -25.37 7.48
N PRO A 726 19.76 -25.80 8.59
CA PRO A 726 20.65 -26.95 8.60
C PRO A 726 20.01 -28.22 8.04
N GLU A 727 18.75 -28.47 8.36
CA GLU A 727 18.00 -29.62 7.91
C GLU A 727 17.79 -29.64 6.39
N LEU A 728 17.43 -28.48 5.81
CA LEU A 728 17.32 -28.34 4.36
C LEU A 728 18.65 -28.49 3.66
N ALA A 729 19.71 -27.93 4.25
CA ALA A 729 21.06 -28.08 3.70
C ALA A 729 21.50 -29.54 3.67
N GLU A 730 21.23 -30.34 4.72
CA GLU A 730 21.51 -31.76 4.77
C GLU A 730 20.65 -32.56 3.76
N GLU A 731 19.34 -32.28 3.69
CA GLU A 731 18.39 -32.93 2.79
C GLU A 731 18.82 -32.82 1.33
N VAL A 732 19.23 -31.61 0.92
CA VAL A 732 19.60 -31.32 -0.48
C VAL A 732 21.07 -31.52 -0.76
N GLY A 733 21.92 -31.59 0.25
CA GLY A 733 23.38 -31.69 0.12
C GLY A 733 24.02 -30.34 -0.22
N LEU A 734 23.57 -29.25 0.39
CA LEU A 734 24.14 -27.92 0.22
C LEU A 734 25.32 -27.72 1.16
N GLU A 735 26.44 -27.28 0.61
CA GLU A 735 27.65 -26.95 1.35
C GLU A 735 27.60 -25.52 1.89
N PRO A 736 27.91 -25.24 3.18
CA PRO A 736 28.02 -23.89 3.71
C PRO A 736 29.01 -23.04 2.89
N TYR A 737 28.60 -21.84 2.49
CA TYR A 737 29.32 -20.94 1.59
C TYR A 737 29.60 -21.50 0.18
N GLY A 738 29.08 -22.69 -0.16
CA GLY A 738 29.01 -23.21 -1.51
C GLY A 738 28.03 -22.38 -2.37
N TRP A 739 27.78 -22.84 -3.57
CA TRP A 739 26.79 -22.26 -4.46
C TRP A 739 25.54 -23.12 -4.47
N ALA A 740 24.38 -22.47 -4.57
CA ALA A 740 23.12 -23.10 -4.88
C ALA A 740 22.48 -22.46 -6.11
N THR A 741 21.79 -23.28 -6.88
CA THR A 741 20.88 -22.86 -7.94
C THR A 741 19.45 -22.91 -7.43
N ILE A 742 18.75 -21.79 -7.41
CA ILE A 742 17.35 -21.67 -7.02
C ILE A 742 16.51 -21.50 -8.28
N ILE A 743 15.46 -22.31 -8.45
CA ILE A 743 14.72 -22.42 -9.71
C ILE A 743 13.23 -22.29 -9.43
N SER A 744 12.56 -21.39 -10.13
CA SER A 744 11.10 -21.30 -10.21
C SER A 744 10.59 -21.69 -11.60
N ALA A 745 9.30 -21.69 -11.80
CA ALA A 745 8.70 -21.91 -13.11
C ALA A 745 9.08 -20.84 -14.16
N ARG A 746 9.77 -19.77 -13.79
CA ARG A 746 10.10 -18.63 -14.66
C ARG A 746 11.59 -18.51 -14.97
N SER A 747 12.42 -18.77 -13.98
CA SER A 747 13.87 -18.55 -14.13
C SER A 747 14.67 -19.42 -13.13
N ALA A 748 15.99 -19.39 -13.30
CA ALA A 748 16.96 -19.95 -12.39
C ALA A 748 17.98 -18.87 -12.01
N ILE A 749 18.29 -18.76 -10.71
CA ILE A 749 19.30 -17.86 -10.16
C ILE A 749 20.34 -18.63 -9.37
N GLU A 750 21.48 -18.03 -9.10
CA GLU A 750 22.50 -18.61 -8.22
C GLU A 750 22.76 -17.70 -7.02
N ALA A 751 23.04 -18.27 -5.87
CA ALA A 751 23.40 -17.57 -4.65
C ALA A 751 24.40 -18.40 -3.82
N LYS A 752 25.15 -17.72 -2.95
CA LYS A 752 25.94 -18.41 -1.90
C LYS A 752 25.02 -19.01 -0.85
N VAL A 753 25.35 -20.18 -0.37
CA VAL A 753 24.59 -20.85 0.68
C VAL A 753 24.98 -20.34 2.06
N LEU A 754 24.01 -19.77 2.77
CA LEU A 754 24.16 -19.44 4.19
C LEU A 754 23.30 -20.39 5.03
N VAL A 755 23.92 -21.43 5.58
CA VAL A 755 23.26 -22.37 6.48
C VAL A 755 23.09 -21.71 7.84
N THR A 756 21.85 -21.60 8.30
CA THR A 756 21.54 -20.81 9.52
C THR A 756 20.23 -21.28 10.16
N GLU A 757 20.20 -21.28 11.49
CA GLU A 757 18.98 -21.54 12.29
C GLU A 757 17.96 -20.37 12.24
N ARG A 758 18.29 -19.25 11.57
CA ARG A 758 17.37 -18.12 11.43
C ARG A 758 16.14 -18.43 10.58
N MET A 759 16.22 -19.45 9.71
CA MET A 759 15.11 -19.94 8.90
C MET A 759 14.69 -21.31 9.44
N THR A 760 13.85 -21.30 10.47
CA THR A 760 13.41 -22.54 11.14
C THR A 760 12.44 -23.33 10.28
N PRO A 761 12.63 -24.65 10.10
CA PRO A 761 11.62 -25.52 9.50
C PRO A 761 10.32 -25.53 10.33
N LEU A 762 9.19 -25.52 9.66
CA LEU A 762 7.88 -25.45 10.30
C LEU A 762 7.12 -26.77 10.14
N GLN A 763 6.45 -27.20 11.21
CA GLN A 763 5.52 -28.34 11.17
C GLN A 763 4.14 -27.82 10.74
N VAL A 764 3.69 -28.17 9.53
CA VAL A 764 2.41 -27.77 8.94
C VAL A 764 1.61 -29.04 8.70
N GLY A 765 0.70 -29.35 9.62
CA GLY A 765 0.06 -30.68 9.68
C GLY A 765 1.11 -31.79 9.83
N GLU A 766 1.11 -32.75 8.93
CA GLU A 766 2.07 -33.88 8.91
C GLU A 766 3.37 -33.56 8.13
N ARG A 767 3.52 -32.36 7.56
CA ARG A 767 4.64 -32.00 6.69
C ARG A 767 5.61 -31.07 7.40
N THR A 768 6.91 -31.28 7.17
CA THR A 768 7.94 -30.30 7.44
C THR A 768 8.04 -29.36 6.24
N VAL A 769 7.85 -28.06 6.47
CA VAL A 769 7.92 -27.03 5.45
C VAL A 769 9.20 -26.22 5.65
N HIS A 770 10.04 -26.23 4.61
CA HIS A 770 11.25 -25.43 4.56
C HIS A 770 10.99 -24.11 3.82
N GLN A 771 11.50 -23.03 4.38
CA GLN A 771 11.47 -21.71 3.78
C GLN A 771 12.90 -21.25 3.47
N ILE A 772 13.11 -20.66 2.30
CA ILE A 772 14.39 -20.14 1.81
C ILE A 772 14.33 -18.61 1.84
N GLY A 773 15.30 -17.96 2.48
CA GLY A 773 15.40 -16.52 2.52
C GLY A 773 16.30 -16.01 1.39
N LEU A 774 15.82 -15.02 0.60
CA LEU A 774 16.55 -14.39 -0.48
C LEU A 774 16.61 -12.87 -0.27
N PRO A 775 17.81 -12.26 -0.19
CA PRO A 775 17.94 -10.80 -0.22
C PRO A 775 17.47 -10.24 -1.56
N PHE A 776 16.77 -9.13 -1.51
CA PHE A 776 16.11 -8.50 -2.67
C PHE A 776 17.04 -7.64 -3.55
N HIS A 777 18.24 -7.30 -3.08
CA HIS A 777 19.02 -6.14 -3.52
C HIS A 777 19.93 -6.35 -4.72
N TRP A 778 20.05 -7.56 -5.28
CA TRP A 778 20.99 -7.87 -6.36
C TRP A 778 20.35 -7.80 -7.73
N GLY A 779 21.18 -7.45 -8.69
CA GLY A 779 20.92 -7.47 -10.12
C GLY A 779 22.22 -7.69 -10.90
N ARG A 780 22.09 -8.04 -12.18
CA ARG A 780 23.20 -8.31 -13.10
C ARG A 780 23.07 -7.45 -14.35
N GLY A 781 24.24 -7.01 -14.85
CA GLY A 781 24.30 -6.27 -16.11
C GLY A 781 24.24 -4.75 -15.94
N SER A 782 24.69 -4.23 -14.79
CA SER A 782 24.92 -2.80 -14.55
C SER A 782 26.42 -2.53 -14.34
N GLU A 783 26.76 -1.27 -14.10
CA GLU A 783 28.11 -0.84 -13.76
C GLU A 783 28.41 -0.89 -12.24
N ALA A 784 27.56 -1.58 -11.49
CA ALA A 784 27.72 -1.71 -10.03
C ALA A 784 29.00 -2.50 -9.68
N ILE A 785 29.63 -2.11 -8.57
CA ILE A 785 30.85 -2.76 -8.05
C ILE A 785 30.61 -4.23 -7.74
N VAL A 786 29.44 -4.53 -7.17
CA VAL A 786 29.00 -5.89 -6.87
C VAL A 786 27.74 -6.24 -7.64
N GLN A 787 27.73 -7.43 -8.21
CA GLN A 787 26.62 -7.93 -9.03
C GLN A 787 26.22 -9.34 -8.61
N GLY A 788 25.00 -9.72 -8.92
CA GLY A 788 24.45 -11.06 -8.69
C GLY A 788 23.10 -11.20 -9.37
N ASP A 789 22.54 -12.39 -9.38
CA ASP A 789 21.21 -12.59 -9.96
C ASP A 789 20.12 -11.92 -9.10
N GLY A 790 19.05 -11.48 -9.74
CA GLY A 790 17.93 -10.83 -9.06
C GLY A 790 16.91 -11.83 -8.52
N ALA A 791 16.54 -11.74 -7.25
CA ALA A 791 15.49 -12.58 -6.67
C ALA A 791 14.14 -12.43 -7.40
N ASN A 792 13.87 -11.26 -7.96
CA ASN A 792 12.64 -10.98 -8.71
C ASN A 792 12.55 -11.71 -10.06
N ASP A 793 13.63 -12.27 -10.58
CA ASP A 793 13.58 -13.15 -11.75
C ASP A 793 12.83 -14.46 -11.46
N LEU A 794 12.74 -14.84 -10.18
CA LEU A 794 11.98 -16.02 -9.74
C LEU A 794 10.50 -15.73 -9.48
N ILE A 795 10.11 -14.47 -9.29
CA ILE A 795 8.78 -14.05 -8.84
C ILE A 795 7.86 -13.83 -10.04
N GLY A 796 6.63 -14.37 -9.97
CA GLY A 796 5.61 -14.14 -10.98
C GLY A 796 4.81 -12.85 -10.75
N MET A 797 4.18 -12.36 -11.80
CA MET A 797 3.23 -11.25 -11.71
C MET A 797 1.85 -11.76 -11.28
N ASN A 798 1.75 -12.16 -10.01
CA ASN A 798 0.53 -12.45 -9.28
C ASN A 798 0.32 -11.33 -8.26
N LEU A 799 -0.78 -10.60 -8.37
CA LEU A 799 -1.00 -9.35 -7.66
C LEU A 799 -2.17 -9.45 -6.69
N ASP A 800 -2.08 -8.66 -5.63
CA ASP A 800 -3.21 -8.39 -4.73
C ASP A 800 -4.36 -7.72 -5.50
N ALA A 801 -5.58 -8.17 -5.26
CA ALA A 801 -6.75 -7.70 -5.98
C ALA A 801 -7.05 -6.21 -5.75
N ASN A 802 -6.84 -5.72 -4.52
CA ASN A 802 -7.16 -4.34 -4.14
C ASN A 802 -6.05 -3.34 -4.50
N THR A 803 -4.79 -3.74 -4.28
CA THR A 803 -3.64 -2.81 -4.36
C THR A 803 -2.74 -3.06 -5.57
N GLN A 804 -2.91 -4.19 -6.24
CA GLN A 804 -2.08 -4.66 -7.36
C GLN A 804 -0.58 -4.76 -7.01
N ILE A 805 -0.27 -4.97 -5.74
CA ILE A 805 1.09 -5.24 -5.28
C ILE A 805 1.41 -6.72 -5.53
N GLN A 806 2.63 -6.99 -6.02
CA GLN A 806 3.08 -8.34 -6.35
C GLN A 806 3.25 -9.24 -5.11
N ASN A 807 2.99 -10.54 -5.28
CA ASN A 807 3.29 -11.56 -4.30
C ASN A 807 4.79 -11.92 -4.32
N SER A 808 5.59 -11.32 -3.45
CA SER A 808 7.04 -11.54 -3.37
C SER A 808 7.46 -12.36 -2.15
N LYS A 809 6.51 -12.81 -1.32
CA LYS A 809 6.81 -13.44 -0.03
C LYS A 809 6.47 -14.90 0.04
N ASN A 810 5.62 -15.41 -0.83
CA ASN A 810 5.14 -16.78 -0.81
C ASN A 810 5.10 -17.36 -2.23
N ASN A 811 6.27 -17.80 -2.70
CA ASN A 811 6.42 -18.43 -4.01
C ASN A 811 7.15 -19.77 -3.86
N SER A 812 6.94 -20.70 -4.78
CA SER A 812 7.56 -22.01 -4.74
C SER A 812 8.83 -22.08 -5.59
N CYS A 813 9.79 -22.92 -5.16
CA CYS A 813 11.03 -23.16 -5.90
C CYS A 813 11.58 -24.58 -5.68
N ALA A 814 12.50 -24.95 -6.56
CA ALA A 814 13.50 -25.99 -6.33
C ALA A 814 14.83 -25.34 -5.94
N ILE A 815 15.68 -26.07 -5.22
CA ILE A 815 17.05 -25.69 -4.93
C ILE A 815 17.99 -26.86 -5.21
N LEU A 816 19.10 -26.61 -5.89
CA LEU A 816 20.09 -27.61 -6.25
C LEU A 816 21.49 -27.16 -5.83
N PRO A 817 22.39 -28.08 -5.41
CA PRO A 817 23.79 -27.76 -5.17
C PRO A 817 24.50 -27.29 -6.43
N GLY A 818 25.40 -26.34 -6.30
CA GLY A 818 26.25 -25.85 -7.39
C GLY A 818 25.74 -24.60 -8.09
N ARG A 819 26.58 -24.09 -9.01
CA ARG A 819 26.23 -22.90 -9.82
C ARG A 819 25.26 -23.22 -10.92
N ARG A 820 24.37 -22.26 -11.21
CA ARG A 820 23.45 -22.39 -12.34
C ARG A 820 24.19 -22.45 -13.66
N PRO A 821 23.65 -23.14 -14.66
CA PRO A 821 24.15 -23.03 -16.03
C PRO A 821 24.09 -21.58 -16.54
N GLN A 822 24.94 -21.26 -17.48
CA GLN A 822 24.98 -19.95 -18.12
C GLN A 822 24.40 -20.00 -19.54
N GLY A 823 24.04 -18.82 -20.07
CA GLY A 823 23.57 -18.68 -21.43
C GLY A 823 22.30 -19.53 -21.69
N ARG A 824 22.22 -20.15 -22.85
CA ARG A 824 21.07 -20.97 -23.28
C ARG A 824 20.79 -22.14 -22.34
N ALA A 825 21.81 -22.77 -21.75
CA ALA A 825 21.65 -23.90 -20.86
C ALA A 825 20.85 -23.54 -19.56
N ARG A 826 20.81 -22.27 -19.16
CA ARG A 826 19.95 -21.79 -18.07
C ARG A 826 18.46 -21.96 -18.45
N GLY A 827 18.08 -21.54 -19.66
CA GLY A 827 16.72 -21.72 -20.17
C GLY A 827 16.34 -23.19 -20.29
N GLU A 828 17.25 -24.05 -20.79
CA GLU A 828 17.05 -25.49 -20.92
C GLU A 828 16.79 -26.17 -19.56
N LEU A 829 17.48 -25.74 -18.49
CA LEU A 829 17.22 -26.21 -17.13
C LEU A 829 15.81 -25.84 -16.64
N VAL A 830 15.38 -24.60 -16.89
CA VAL A 830 14.03 -24.15 -16.49
C VAL A 830 12.96 -24.94 -17.25
N GLU A 831 13.11 -25.13 -18.56
CA GLU A 831 12.19 -25.90 -19.39
C GLU A 831 12.14 -27.39 -19.01
N GLU A 832 13.26 -27.96 -18.58
CA GLU A 832 13.28 -29.32 -18.05
C GLU A 832 12.41 -29.45 -16.80
N LEU A 833 12.51 -28.50 -15.85
CA LEU A 833 11.69 -28.52 -14.64
C LEU A 833 10.20 -28.25 -14.96
N ARG A 834 9.92 -27.32 -15.90
CA ARG A 834 8.56 -27.07 -16.40
C ARG A 834 7.92 -28.35 -16.95
N ARG A 835 8.61 -29.08 -17.81
CA ARG A 835 8.13 -30.37 -18.36
C ARG A 835 7.85 -31.41 -17.26
N ARG A 836 8.76 -31.51 -16.29
CA ARG A 836 8.56 -32.42 -15.13
C ARG A 836 7.35 -32.01 -14.29
N ALA A 837 7.08 -30.72 -14.16
CA ALA A 837 5.94 -30.16 -13.43
C ALA A 837 4.62 -30.19 -14.24
N GLY A 838 4.65 -30.61 -15.52
CA GLY A 838 3.46 -30.58 -16.37
C GLY A 838 3.11 -29.21 -16.95
N LEU A 839 4.08 -28.31 -17.04
CA LEU A 839 3.92 -26.94 -17.57
C LEU A 839 4.46 -26.79 -19.01
N ALA A 840 4.56 -27.88 -19.78
CA ALA A 840 5.06 -27.80 -21.16
C ALA A 840 4.07 -27.00 -22.04
N PRO A 841 4.55 -26.17 -22.98
CA PRO A 841 3.69 -25.36 -23.87
C PRO A 841 2.67 -26.18 -24.67
N GLU A 842 3.01 -27.41 -25.02
CA GLU A 842 2.15 -28.35 -25.75
C GLU A 842 0.98 -28.87 -24.90
N GLU A 843 1.17 -29.06 -23.59
CA GLU A 843 0.12 -29.47 -22.66
C GLU A 843 -0.84 -28.31 -22.32
N HIS A 844 -0.35 -27.08 -22.25
CA HIS A 844 -1.20 -25.91 -22.08
C HIS A 844 -2.14 -25.67 -23.27
N ARG A 845 -1.70 -25.92 -24.51
CA ARG A 845 -2.58 -25.83 -25.69
C ARG A 845 -3.64 -26.92 -25.74
N ALA A 846 -3.36 -28.09 -25.19
CA ALA A 846 -4.32 -29.19 -25.14
C ALA A 846 -5.42 -28.98 -24.07
N VAL A 847 -5.10 -28.37 -22.94
CA VAL A 847 -6.07 -28.06 -21.88
C VAL A 847 -7.00 -26.92 -22.26
N ASP A 848 -6.51 -25.87 -22.93
CA ASP A 848 -7.32 -24.76 -23.45
C ASP A 848 -8.25 -25.18 -24.60
N GLY A 849 -7.99 -26.31 -25.24
CA GLY A 849 -8.82 -26.88 -26.31
C GLY A 849 -9.88 -27.88 -25.87
N ALA A 850 -9.80 -28.42 -24.64
CA ALA A 850 -10.71 -29.46 -24.15
C ALA A 850 -11.92 -28.93 -23.37
N ASP A 851 -11.87 -27.74 -22.81
CA ASP A 851 -12.92 -27.17 -21.94
C ASP A 851 -13.70 -26.00 -22.52
N GLY A 852 -13.80 -25.89 -23.82
CA GLY A 852 -14.82 -25.04 -24.48
C GLY A 852 -14.86 -23.56 -24.05
N ALA A 853 -13.75 -23.03 -23.51
CA ALA A 853 -13.62 -21.59 -23.34
C ALA A 853 -13.50 -20.95 -24.74
N PRO A 854 -14.24 -19.89 -25.07
CA PRO A 854 -14.14 -19.22 -26.36
C PRO A 854 -12.69 -18.81 -26.59
N GLY A 855 -12.15 -19.25 -27.73
CA GLY A 855 -10.77 -18.99 -28.12
C GLY A 855 -10.48 -17.51 -27.96
N ALA A 856 -9.27 -17.23 -27.48
CA ALA A 856 -8.77 -15.88 -27.34
C ALA A 856 -8.97 -15.13 -28.68
N GLY A 857 -9.97 -14.27 -28.70
CA GLY A 857 -10.01 -13.13 -29.61
C GLY A 857 -8.78 -12.27 -29.34
N PRO A 858 -8.42 -11.35 -30.24
CA PRO A 858 -7.24 -10.50 -30.03
C PRO A 858 -7.31 -9.91 -28.64
N ALA A 859 -6.15 -9.84 -28.00
CA ALA A 859 -5.91 -9.55 -26.57
C ALA A 859 -6.50 -8.26 -26.00
N ASP A 860 -7.52 -7.73 -26.58
CA ASP A 860 -8.09 -6.42 -26.27
C ASP A 860 -9.07 -6.45 -25.07
N ASP A 861 -9.76 -7.55 -24.84
CA ASP A 861 -10.84 -7.53 -23.85
C ASP A 861 -10.55 -8.30 -22.55
N SER A 862 -9.56 -9.18 -22.52
CA SER A 862 -9.31 -9.99 -21.32
C SER A 862 -8.33 -9.35 -20.32
N ILE A 863 -7.60 -8.31 -20.72
CA ILE A 863 -6.76 -7.49 -19.83
C ILE A 863 -7.58 -6.34 -19.23
N ALA A 864 -8.66 -5.98 -19.88
CA ALA A 864 -9.65 -5.01 -19.40
C ALA A 864 -10.70 -5.62 -18.46
N HIS A 865 -10.37 -6.62 -17.69
CA HIS A 865 -11.08 -6.78 -16.44
C HIS A 865 -10.80 -5.48 -15.69
N GLU A 866 -11.77 -4.59 -15.73
CA GLU A 866 -11.80 -3.42 -14.88
C GLU A 866 -11.46 -3.89 -13.47
N VAL A 867 -10.19 -3.86 -13.15
CA VAL A 867 -9.79 -3.82 -11.75
C VAL A 867 -10.37 -2.50 -11.31
N ARG A 868 -11.52 -2.57 -10.68
CA ARG A 868 -12.06 -1.44 -9.95
C ARG A 868 -10.95 -1.05 -9.00
N GLY A 869 -10.29 0.09 -9.27
CA GLY A 869 -9.21 0.56 -8.45
C GLY A 869 -9.71 0.78 -7.02
N PRO A 870 -8.83 1.00 -6.05
CA PRO A 870 -9.19 1.37 -4.68
C PRO A 870 -10.22 2.50 -4.59
N GLU A 871 -10.47 3.22 -5.68
CA GLU A 871 -11.40 4.33 -5.79
C GLU A 871 -12.87 3.93 -5.94
N GLU A 872 -13.17 2.85 -6.64
CA GLU A 872 -14.53 2.30 -6.54
C GLU A 872 -14.77 1.71 -5.15
N ALA A 873 -13.68 1.34 -4.51
CA ALA A 873 -13.65 0.91 -3.14
C ALA A 873 -13.82 2.05 -2.11
N SER A 874 -13.56 3.30 -2.43
CA SER A 874 -13.78 4.47 -1.56
C SER A 874 -14.98 5.34 -1.99
N ALA A 875 -15.52 5.13 -3.19
CA ALA A 875 -16.73 5.79 -3.64
C ALA A 875 -17.94 5.06 -3.05
N VAL A 876 -18.50 5.63 -2.01
CA VAL A 876 -19.88 5.34 -1.61
C VAL A 876 -20.73 5.60 -2.84
N PRO A 877 -21.56 4.65 -3.34
CA PRO A 877 -22.47 4.94 -4.41
C PRO A 877 -23.35 6.12 -4.00
N SER A 878 -23.26 7.24 -4.71
CA SER A 878 -24.28 8.26 -4.57
C SER A 878 -25.61 7.60 -4.96
N GLY A 879 -26.56 7.58 -4.05
CA GLY A 879 -27.78 6.80 -4.15
C GLY A 879 -28.69 7.07 -5.36
N GLU A 880 -28.27 7.91 -6.29
CA GLU A 880 -29.05 8.20 -7.51
C GLU A 880 -28.69 7.33 -8.71
N SER A 881 -27.49 6.76 -8.85
CA SER A 881 -27.18 5.92 -10.00
C SER A 881 -27.68 4.48 -9.84
N SER A 882 -27.63 3.93 -8.64
CA SER A 882 -28.17 2.59 -8.36
C SER A 882 -29.70 2.52 -8.36
N ILE A 883 -30.39 3.61 -7.98
CA ILE A 883 -31.85 3.66 -7.95
C ILE A 883 -32.46 3.74 -9.37
N LYS A 884 -31.76 4.35 -10.35
CA LYS A 884 -32.27 4.40 -11.74
C LYS A 884 -32.14 3.07 -12.47
N GLU A 885 -31.12 2.29 -12.18
CA GLU A 885 -30.96 0.96 -12.80
C GLU A 885 -31.89 -0.09 -12.20
N MET A 886 -32.21 0.00 -10.89
CA MET A 886 -33.21 -0.90 -10.28
C MET A 886 -34.66 -0.61 -10.71
N ARG A 887 -35.00 0.58 -11.26
CA ARG A 887 -36.33 0.88 -11.77
C ARG A 887 -36.55 0.45 -13.22
N ASN A 888 -35.54 0.03 -13.94
CA ASN A 888 -35.62 -0.40 -15.34
C ASN A 888 -35.33 -1.90 -15.57
N ARG A 889 -35.28 -2.68 -14.51
CA ARG A 889 -35.32 -4.15 -14.52
C ARG A 889 -36.50 -4.61 -13.61
#